data_8c68b4fb9d3c86f1095c5fc9b7d9f8af
#
_entry.id   8c68b4fb9d3c86f1095c5fc9b7d9f8af
#
_cell.length_a   1.000
_cell.length_b   1.000
_cell.length_c   1.000
_cell.angle_alpha   90.00
_cell.angle_beta   90.00
_cell.angle_gamma   90.00
#
_symmetry.space_group_name_H-M   'P 1'
#
loop_
_entity.id
_entity.type
_entity.pdbx_description
1 polymer ?
#
loop_
_entity_poly.entity_id
_entity_poly.type
_entity_poly.pdbx_seq_one_letter_code
_entity_poly.pdbx_strand_id
1 'polypeptide(L)'
;PQIIDALVKRPADGLHIIFIAQNLGRLRAVFEALEGAVCFLRAGDLLLAQEDVCAFARRRGGTLTAAQAGAIVRSTGGWPAAVALCLEADGATGEMDELLYRLFWMRMDAGQRTALLRLSLFDCITPDMIDRLVPPGTLPEGGREELFRRTPLVRQDAMRRRYYPHELLLRFLRERLAETEGPLRREIYRRAGQWYRDNGITRWAVDCFFRAEDDEGILSCRLVGLIGECFGETSYTALARMVLRRCPEEVQRRYPLSLLRLCYALYGGCEFAEFARQMTRIRELLADSGAHYLGEWELLDALAFFPDLDGMDAAYARAEKLLTHDSELFIPEEPFFFGCTSMWYLFYAEPGQMMTTADRLAQVLKRYDRLTNGHAAGAEELYRGEAYSVQGRFEESDIQAYQAAFLSEQAHNASATYGAALLLGINAIYRSDMAGLQKAVDYLENKARSYAFLRGTAIGRYMVETVRGYLLGLMMETGRSALWTQGGADTLADLTFTNFMIKTCRITDLLLKKEYQRAIASVEASLALDTRLISAAARNFMYCGLALCYLATGRLGKAAEWLNRSLTIAEQDKNYSFIACFRKYFQALFLMPSIAARHGEAIREIKALAIHYTRADESRIFAMLDDVPELKEALTDREREVAQLAAGGMRNSEIAETLHISENTVKHHLKNAFQKMNIDRRSRLIEMLR
;
A
#
# COMPACT_ATOMS: atom_id res chain seq x y z
N PRO A 1 25.26 -3.04 22.76
CA PRO A 1 25.80 -4.28 22.20
C PRO A 1 27.15 -4.66 22.84
N GLN A 2 28.13 -3.74 22.85
CA GLN A 2 29.49 -4.01 23.37
C GLN A 2 29.53 -4.35 24.86
N ILE A 3 28.72 -3.72 25.71
CA ILE A 3 28.61 -4.00 27.14
C ILE A 3 28.05 -5.40 27.37
N ILE A 4 27.04 -5.79 26.61
CA ILE A 4 26.40 -7.12 26.71
C ILE A 4 27.40 -8.19 26.24
N ASP A 5 28.10 -7.96 25.14
CA ASP A 5 29.16 -8.86 24.63
C ASP A 5 30.30 -9.05 25.66
N ALA A 6 30.68 -7.97 26.34
CA ALA A 6 31.72 -8.02 27.39
C ALA A 6 31.26 -8.79 28.66
N LEU A 7 30.01 -8.56 29.10
CA LEU A 7 29.41 -9.24 30.26
C LEU A 7 29.21 -10.73 30.00
N VAL A 8 28.87 -11.08 28.78
CA VAL A 8 28.61 -12.47 28.38
C VAL A 8 29.91 -13.24 28.16
N LYS A 9 30.96 -12.60 27.63
CA LYS A 9 32.26 -13.22 27.42
C LYS A 9 33.09 -13.43 28.69
N ARG A 10 32.77 -12.74 29.78
CA ARG A 10 33.44 -12.84 31.07
C ARG A 10 32.42 -12.85 32.20
N PRO A 11 31.63 -13.94 32.34
CA PRO A 11 30.71 -14.06 33.47
C PRO A 11 31.51 -14.15 34.78
N ALA A 12 31.09 -13.37 35.77
CA ALA A 12 31.62 -13.50 37.12
C ALA A 12 30.92 -14.68 37.81
N ASP A 13 31.68 -15.48 38.57
CA ASP A 13 31.11 -16.60 39.31
C ASP A 13 30.01 -16.14 40.27
N GLY A 14 28.85 -16.79 40.18
CA GLY A 14 27.67 -16.47 40.98
C GLY A 14 26.84 -15.30 40.47
N LEU A 15 27.15 -14.68 39.32
CA LEU A 15 26.34 -13.63 38.69
C LEU A 15 25.35 -14.22 37.70
N HIS A 16 24.05 -14.07 37.98
CA HIS A 16 22.98 -14.39 37.05
C HIS A 16 22.46 -13.13 36.41
N ILE A 17 22.50 -13.03 35.06
CA ILE A 17 22.06 -11.88 34.32
C ILE A 17 20.80 -12.25 33.56
N ILE A 18 19.70 -11.55 33.80
CA ILE A 18 18.42 -11.72 33.07
C ILE A 18 18.27 -10.59 32.04
N PHE A 19 18.31 -10.95 30.76
CA PHE A 19 18.06 -10.02 29.68
C PHE A 19 16.58 -10.10 29.28
N ILE A 20 15.85 -9.00 29.46
CA ILE A 20 14.49 -8.88 28.95
C ILE A 20 14.57 -8.05 27.67
N ALA A 21 14.44 -8.71 26.54
CA ALA A 21 14.51 -8.07 25.23
C ALA A 21 13.30 -8.48 24.38
N GLN A 22 12.81 -7.53 23.60
CA GLN A 22 11.72 -7.80 22.67
C GLN A 22 12.22 -8.45 21.39
N ASN A 23 13.46 -8.16 20.99
CA ASN A 23 14.14 -8.78 19.88
C ASN A 23 15.64 -8.82 20.18
N LEU A 24 16.24 -9.97 19.99
CA LEU A 24 17.68 -10.13 20.21
C LEU A 24 18.53 -9.51 19.09
N GLY A 25 17.97 -9.32 17.89
CA GLY A 25 18.66 -8.70 16.76
C GLY A 25 20.07 -9.28 16.56
N ARG A 26 21.09 -8.42 16.48
CA ARG A 26 22.50 -8.82 16.38
C ARG A 26 23.05 -9.57 17.62
N LEU A 27 22.35 -9.48 18.76
CA LEU A 27 22.75 -10.19 19.97
C LEU A 27 22.40 -11.68 19.93
N ARG A 28 21.49 -12.09 19.04
CA ARG A 28 21.10 -13.49 18.89
C ARG A 28 22.29 -14.38 18.56
N ALA A 29 23.13 -13.97 17.61
CA ALA A 29 24.33 -14.70 17.23
C ALA A 29 25.35 -14.79 18.40
N VAL A 30 25.41 -13.73 19.23
CA VAL A 30 26.27 -13.72 20.42
C VAL A 30 25.76 -14.71 21.46
N PHE A 31 24.45 -14.76 21.69
CA PHE A 31 23.86 -15.70 22.66
C PHE A 31 23.84 -17.15 22.15
N GLU A 32 23.64 -17.37 20.85
CA GLU A 32 23.71 -18.72 20.25
C GLU A 32 25.12 -19.29 20.26
N ALA A 33 26.16 -18.45 20.22
CA ALA A 33 27.56 -18.88 20.33
C ALA A 33 27.97 -19.29 21.77
N LEU A 34 27.09 -19.12 22.76
CA LEU A 34 27.32 -19.44 24.18
C LEU A 34 26.55 -20.69 24.56
N GLU A 35 26.70 -21.76 23.79
CA GLU A 35 26.04 -23.04 24.04
C GLU A 35 26.18 -23.48 25.53
N GLY A 36 25.01 -23.70 26.17
CA GLY A 36 24.93 -24.18 27.55
C GLY A 36 24.94 -23.11 28.66
N ALA A 37 25.34 -21.86 28.37
CA ALA A 37 25.38 -20.78 29.37
C ALA A 37 24.16 -19.85 29.32
N VAL A 38 23.29 -19.95 28.28
CA VAL A 38 22.13 -19.08 28.08
C VAL A 38 20.86 -19.90 27.99
N CYS A 39 19.89 -19.59 28.85
CA CYS A 39 18.54 -20.13 28.76
C CYS A 39 17.59 -19.10 28.07
N PHE A 40 16.93 -19.51 27.01
CA PHE A 40 15.98 -18.68 26.30
C PHE A 40 14.55 -18.98 26.77
N LEU A 41 13.91 -17.99 27.43
CA LEU A 41 12.48 -18.04 27.73
C LEU A 41 11.71 -17.31 26.61
N ARG A 42 10.86 -18.03 25.90
CA ARG A 42 10.01 -17.50 24.84
C ARG A 42 8.62 -17.15 25.37
N ALA A 43 7.84 -16.38 24.63
CA ALA A 43 6.46 -16.04 25.03
C ALA A 43 5.61 -17.29 25.31
N GLY A 44 5.79 -18.38 24.54
CA GLY A 44 5.12 -19.67 24.80
C GLY A 44 5.51 -20.33 26.11
N ASP A 45 6.75 -20.15 26.55
CA ASP A 45 7.27 -20.73 27.80
C ASP A 45 6.72 -19.98 29.05
N LEU A 46 6.12 -18.80 28.84
CA LEU A 46 5.48 -17.98 29.86
C LEU A 46 3.98 -18.20 29.97
N LEU A 47 3.39 -19.02 29.10
CA LEU A 47 1.98 -19.39 29.21
C LEU A 47 1.79 -20.36 30.40
N LEU A 48 0.80 -20.06 31.21
CA LEU A 48 0.49 -20.87 32.39
C LEU A 48 -0.25 -22.15 31.97
N ALA A 49 0.31 -23.29 32.33
CA ALA A 49 -0.37 -24.56 32.23
C ALA A 49 -1.41 -24.70 33.39
N GLN A 50 -2.21 -25.74 33.33
CA GLN A 50 -3.27 -25.99 34.34
C GLN A 50 -2.71 -26.06 35.77
N GLU A 51 -1.53 -26.66 35.94
CA GLU A 51 -0.84 -26.76 37.22
C GLU A 51 -0.36 -25.42 37.74
N ASP A 52 0.17 -24.58 36.81
CA ASP A 52 0.63 -23.23 37.11
C ASP A 52 -0.53 -22.33 37.55
N VAL A 53 -1.70 -22.46 36.92
CA VAL A 53 -2.92 -21.72 37.28
C VAL A 53 -3.36 -22.11 38.68
N CYS A 54 -3.32 -23.41 39.07
CA CYS A 54 -3.59 -23.86 40.42
C CYS A 54 -2.57 -23.30 41.44
N ALA A 55 -1.28 -23.27 41.07
CA ALA A 55 -0.23 -22.71 41.93
C ALA A 55 -0.38 -21.20 42.09
N PHE A 56 -0.74 -20.50 41.00
CA PHE A 56 -0.96 -19.06 41.01
C PHE A 56 -2.18 -18.67 41.86
N ALA A 57 -3.29 -19.44 41.79
CA ALA A 57 -4.46 -19.25 42.64
C ALA A 57 -4.11 -19.43 44.12
N ARG A 58 -3.37 -20.48 44.48
CA ARG A 58 -2.92 -20.72 45.87
C ARG A 58 -2.07 -19.57 46.43
N ARG A 59 -1.16 -19.01 45.62
CA ARG A 59 -0.35 -17.85 46.03
C ARG A 59 -1.17 -16.59 46.31
N ARG A 60 -2.36 -16.49 45.72
CA ARG A 60 -3.32 -15.40 45.97
C ARG A 60 -4.36 -15.72 47.05
N GLY A 61 -4.21 -16.84 47.74
CA GLY A 61 -5.10 -17.25 48.84
C GLY A 61 -6.37 -18.00 48.40
N GLY A 62 -6.47 -18.35 47.13
CA GLY A 62 -7.58 -19.09 46.53
C GLY A 62 -7.28 -20.57 46.35
N THR A 63 -8.31 -21.40 46.17
CA THR A 63 -8.19 -22.81 45.81
C THR A 63 -9.02 -23.08 44.57
N LEU A 64 -8.41 -23.73 43.56
CA LEU A 64 -9.12 -24.16 42.35
C LEU A 64 -9.04 -25.68 42.21
N THR A 65 -10.10 -26.29 41.73
CA THR A 65 -10.08 -27.66 41.26
C THR A 65 -9.34 -27.76 39.92
N ALA A 66 -8.82 -28.92 39.58
CA ALA A 66 -8.17 -29.16 38.29
C ALA A 66 -9.10 -28.84 37.10
N ALA A 67 -10.38 -29.14 37.21
CA ALA A 67 -11.39 -28.84 36.20
C ALA A 67 -11.59 -27.33 35.99
N GLN A 68 -11.62 -26.54 37.05
CA GLN A 68 -11.70 -25.08 37.00
C GLN A 68 -10.45 -24.46 36.40
N ALA A 69 -9.26 -24.90 36.83
CA ALA A 69 -8.00 -24.43 36.26
C ALA A 69 -7.88 -24.76 34.75
N GLY A 70 -8.31 -25.97 34.36
CA GLY A 70 -8.35 -26.35 32.96
C GLY A 70 -9.33 -25.51 32.10
N ALA A 71 -10.47 -25.13 32.70
CA ALA A 71 -11.42 -24.23 32.04
C ALA A 71 -10.84 -22.81 31.86
N ILE A 72 -10.15 -22.30 32.88
CA ILE A 72 -9.43 -20.99 32.79
C ILE A 72 -8.36 -21.05 31.73
N VAL A 73 -7.53 -22.10 31.63
CA VAL A 73 -6.52 -22.24 30.60
C VAL A 73 -7.14 -22.27 29.20
N ARG A 74 -8.24 -22.99 29.01
CA ARG A 74 -8.94 -23.02 27.71
C ARG A 74 -9.48 -21.64 27.29
N SER A 75 -10.05 -20.87 28.24
CA SER A 75 -10.62 -19.54 27.94
C SER A 75 -9.57 -18.44 27.77
N THR A 76 -8.40 -18.59 28.42
CA THR A 76 -7.35 -17.54 28.43
C THR A 76 -6.14 -17.87 27.56
N GLY A 77 -6.07 -19.10 27.03
CA GLY A 77 -4.85 -19.61 26.35
C GLY A 77 -3.65 -19.72 27.30
N GLY A 78 -3.88 -19.71 28.63
CA GLY A 78 -2.82 -19.71 29.64
C GLY A 78 -2.12 -18.35 29.81
N TRP A 79 -2.62 -17.30 29.21
CA TRP A 79 -2.01 -15.98 29.31
C TRP A 79 -2.09 -15.42 30.73
N PRO A 80 -0.95 -15.08 31.40
CA PRO A 80 -0.91 -14.80 32.84
C PRO A 80 -1.82 -13.65 33.28
N ALA A 81 -1.94 -12.57 32.47
CA ALA A 81 -2.80 -11.43 32.81
C ALA A 81 -4.30 -11.78 32.73
N ALA A 82 -4.69 -12.59 31.75
CA ALA A 82 -6.06 -13.06 31.61
C ALA A 82 -6.41 -14.08 32.72
N VAL A 83 -5.47 -14.97 33.05
CA VAL A 83 -5.60 -15.88 34.18
C VAL A 83 -5.78 -15.11 35.49
N ALA A 84 -5.01 -14.03 35.73
CA ALA A 84 -5.12 -13.18 36.90
C ALA A 84 -6.53 -12.56 37.00
N LEU A 85 -7.10 -12.09 35.91
CA LEU A 85 -8.47 -11.57 35.80
C LEU A 85 -9.52 -12.63 36.17
N CYS A 86 -9.39 -13.85 35.63
CA CYS A 86 -10.28 -14.96 35.95
C CYS A 86 -10.23 -15.31 37.46
N LEU A 87 -9.03 -15.23 38.06
CA LEU A 87 -8.86 -15.50 39.49
C LEU A 87 -9.45 -14.41 40.38
N GLU A 88 -9.41 -13.14 39.96
CA GLU A 88 -10.09 -12.03 40.66
C GLU A 88 -11.63 -12.15 40.59
N ALA A 89 -12.13 -12.96 39.70
CA ALA A 89 -13.56 -13.27 39.49
C ALA A 89 -14.01 -14.57 40.13
N ASP A 90 -13.41 -15.02 41.22
CA ASP A 90 -13.72 -16.30 41.88
C ASP A 90 -13.69 -17.51 40.92
N GLY A 91 -12.82 -17.48 39.92
CA GLY A 91 -12.66 -18.56 38.93
C GLY A 91 -13.75 -18.60 37.86
N ALA A 92 -14.47 -17.52 37.65
CA ALA A 92 -15.43 -17.42 36.55
C ALA A 92 -14.79 -17.68 35.22
N THR A 93 -15.27 -18.65 34.46
CA THR A 93 -14.88 -18.98 33.11
C THR A 93 -15.96 -18.47 32.17
N GLY A 94 -15.55 -17.61 31.22
CA GLY A 94 -16.43 -17.06 30.22
C GLY A 94 -15.57 -16.59 29.03
N GLU A 95 -16.23 -16.13 27.97
CA GLU A 95 -15.50 -15.41 26.94
C GLU A 95 -14.83 -14.17 27.53
N MET A 96 -13.64 -13.80 27.07
CA MET A 96 -12.85 -12.70 27.63
C MET A 96 -13.64 -11.39 27.70
N ASP A 97 -14.52 -11.14 26.74
CA ASP A 97 -15.34 -9.94 26.69
C ASP A 97 -16.40 -9.92 27.82
N GLU A 98 -16.96 -11.08 28.19
CA GLU A 98 -17.88 -11.19 29.34
C GLU A 98 -17.14 -10.97 30.66
N LEU A 99 -15.93 -11.47 30.80
CA LEU A 99 -15.09 -11.25 31.99
C LEU A 99 -14.73 -9.76 32.11
N LEU A 100 -14.28 -9.11 31.03
CA LEU A 100 -14.01 -7.68 31.01
C LEU A 100 -15.25 -6.86 31.33
N TYR A 101 -16.43 -7.29 30.87
CA TYR A 101 -17.68 -6.62 31.16
C TYR A 101 -18.03 -6.69 32.66
N ARG A 102 -18.07 -7.89 33.25
CA ARG A 102 -18.46 -8.09 34.65
C ARG A 102 -17.46 -7.56 35.65
N LEU A 103 -16.16 -7.80 35.42
CA LEU A 103 -15.13 -7.56 36.44
C LEU A 103 -14.58 -6.14 36.38
N PHE A 104 -14.64 -5.55 35.19
CA PHE A 104 -14.02 -4.27 34.93
C PHE A 104 -15.08 -3.21 34.59
N TRP A 105 -15.84 -3.40 33.52
CA TRP A 105 -16.75 -2.39 33.00
C TRP A 105 -17.89 -2.06 34.00
N MET A 106 -18.50 -3.04 34.58
CA MET A 106 -19.62 -2.84 35.54
C MET A 106 -19.19 -2.15 36.82
N ARG A 107 -17.94 -2.25 37.21
CA ARG A 107 -17.39 -1.63 38.42
C ARG A 107 -16.94 -0.18 38.23
N MET A 108 -16.95 0.31 37.02
CA MET A 108 -16.56 1.70 36.67
C MET A 108 -17.76 2.63 36.80
N ASP A 109 -17.48 3.87 37.20
CA ASP A 109 -18.45 4.95 37.12
C ASP A 109 -18.60 5.45 35.67
N ALA A 110 -19.61 6.29 35.44
CA ALA A 110 -19.90 6.80 34.10
C ALA A 110 -18.75 7.67 33.51
N GLY A 111 -18.07 8.41 34.38
CA GLY A 111 -16.93 9.24 33.95
C GLY A 111 -15.74 8.40 33.49
N GLN A 112 -15.40 7.36 34.27
CA GLN A 112 -14.34 6.42 33.93
C GLN A 112 -14.64 5.66 32.64
N ARG A 113 -15.88 5.17 32.46
CA ARG A 113 -16.30 4.52 31.20
C ARG A 113 -16.15 5.47 30.02
N THR A 114 -16.66 6.68 30.15
CA THR A 114 -16.58 7.70 29.08
C THR A 114 -15.13 8.05 28.75
N ALA A 115 -14.26 8.21 29.75
CA ALA A 115 -12.84 8.49 29.54
C ALA A 115 -12.15 7.34 28.77
N LEU A 116 -12.42 6.08 29.12
CA LEU A 116 -11.85 4.94 28.42
C LEU A 116 -12.37 4.80 26.99
N LEU A 117 -13.66 5.06 26.74
CA LEU A 117 -14.22 5.06 25.39
C LEU A 117 -13.53 6.11 24.52
N ARG A 118 -13.25 7.31 25.04
CA ARG A 118 -12.53 8.38 24.32
C ARG A 118 -11.10 7.99 24.00
N LEU A 119 -10.46 7.23 24.86
CA LEU A 119 -9.06 6.81 24.69
C LEU A 119 -8.91 5.48 23.95
N SER A 120 -10.01 4.75 23.71
CA SER A 120 -9.99 3.43 23.05
C SER A 120 -9.57 3.46 21.57
N LEU A 121 -9.61 4.64 20.95
CA LEU A 121 -9.19 4.83 19.56
C LEU A 121 -7.67 4.94 19.41
N PHE A 122 -6.91 4.91 20.52
CA PHE A 122 -5.47 5.07 20.56
C PHE A 122 -4.79 3.86 21.20
N ASP A 123 -3.76 3.37 20.55
CA ASP A 123 -2.99 2.22 21.04
C ASP A 123 -1.83 2.65 21.97
N CYS A 124 -1.52 3.95 22.01
CA CYS A 124 -0.61 4.57 22.95
C CYS A 124 -1.23 5.86 23.47
N ILE A 125 -1.37 5.99 24.78
CA ILE A 125 -2.02 7.13 25.43
C ILE A 125 -0.95 7.93 26.20
N THR A 126 -0.91 9.23 25.96
CA THR A 126 -0.06 10.17 26.68
C THR A 126 -0.88 11.09 27.58
N PRO A 127 -0.27 11.76 28.59
CA PRO A 127 -0.97 12.73 29.41
C PRO A 127 -1.63 13.86 28.61
N ASP A 128 -0.95 14.37 27.57
CA ASP A 128 -1.50 15.40 26.68
C ASP A 128 -2.77 14.93 25.94
N MET A 129 -2.79 13.68 25.50
CA MET A 129 -3.99 13.08 24.89
C MET A 129 -5.16 13.02 25.89
N ILE A 130 -4.90 12.66 27.13
CA ILE A 130 -5.95 12.63 28.17
C ILE A 130 -6.51 14.04 28.37
N ASP A 131 -5.64 15.06 28.46
CA ASP A 131 -6.05 16.45 28.65
C ASP A 131 -6.92 16.98 27.51
N ARG A 132 -6.60 16.61 26.29
CA ARG A 132 -7.33 17.07 25.09
C ARG A 132 -8.63 16.27 24.81
N LEU A 133 -8.60 14.97 25.07
CA LEU A 133 -9.69 14.06 24.66
C LEU A 133 -10.74 13.90 25.77
N VAL A 134 -10.33 13.96 27.03
CA VAL A 134 -11.24 13.78 28.18
C VAL A 134 -11.60 15.16 28.76
N PRO A 135 -12.88 15.59 28.68
CA PRO A 135 -13.31 16.88 29.18
C PRO A 135 -12.97 17.08 30.66
N PRO A 136 -12.66 18.32 31.10
CA PRO A 136 -12.51 18.64 32.51
C PRO A 136 -13.75 18.22 33.30
N GLY A 137 -13.55 17.67 34.51
CA GLY A 137 -14.65 17.18 35.35
C GLY A 137 -15.19 15.80 35.02
N THR A 138 -14.75 15.17 33.92
CA THR A 138 -15.12 13.77 33.62
C THR A 138 -14.51 12.78 34.62
N LEU A 139 -13.29 13.08 35.09
CA LEU A 139 -12.57 12.31 36.11
C LEU A 139 -12.34 13.19 37.34
N PRO A 140 -12.39 12.64 38.56
CA PRO A 140 -12.06 13.36 39.79
C PRO A 140 -10.58 13.76 39.79
N GLU A 141 -10.19 14.67 40.69
CA GLU A 141 -8.80 15.10 40.87
C GLU A 141 -7.93 13.88 41.25
N GLY A 142 -6.81 13.66 40.51
CA GLY A 142 -6.01 12.44 40.64
C GLY A 142 -6.60 11.20 39.95
N GLY A 143 -7.80 11.26 39.42
CA GLY A 143 -8.50 10.12 38.79
C GLY A 143 -7.84 9.58 37.53
N ARG A 144 -6.96 10.34 36.89
CA ARG A 144 -6.25 9.92 35.68
C ARG A 144 -5.27 8.78 35.94
N GLU A 145 -4.42 8.95 36.96
CA GLU A 145 -3.43 7.92 37.32
C GLU A 145 -4.13 6.69 37.89
N GLU A 146 -5.21 6.91 38.69
CA GLU A 146 -5.98 5.84 39.23
C GLU A 146 -6.75 5.04 38.16
N LEU A 147 -7.28 5.70 37.13
CA LEU A 147 -7.93 5.04 35.98
C LEU A 147 -7.02 3.99 35.37
N PHE A 148 -5.78 4.36 34.99
CA PHE A 148 -4.88 3.42 34.34
C PHE A 148 -4.25 2.40 35.28
N ARG A 149 -4.10 2.72 36.57
CA ARG A 149 -3.63 1.77 37.57
C ARG A 149 -4.66 0.67 37.83
N ARG A 150 -5.96 1.00 37.78
CA ARG A 150 -7.06 0.05 37.97
C ARG A 150 -7.53 -0.62 36.69
N THR A 151 -7.17 -0.09 35.55
CA THR A 151 -7.57 -0.67 34.27
C THR A 151 -6.71 -1.91 33.96
N PRO A 152 -7.30 -3.10 33.87
CA PRO A 152 -6.56 -4.29 33.51
C PRO A 152 -6.02 -4.17 32.09
N LEU A 153 -4.97 -4.95 31.79
CA LEU A 153 -4.41 -5.02 30.44
C LEU A 153 -3.84 -3.69 29.91
N VAL A 154 -3.44 -2.79 30.81
CA VAL A 154 -2.72 -1.56 30.48
C VAL A 154 -1.30 -1.66 31.02
N ARG A 155 -0.33 -1.57 30.14
CA ARG A 155 1.08 -1.44 30.52
C ARG A 155 1.43 0.03 30.65
N GLN A 156 2.04 0.40 31.76
CA GLN A 156 2.56 1.73 31.98
C GLN A 156 4.07 1.77 31.72
N ASP A 157 4.51 2.73 30.94
CA ASP A 157 5.91 3.14 30.82
C ASP A 157 6.11 4.40 31.66
N ALA A 158 6.62 4.20 32.88
CA ALA A 158 6.80 5.29 33.83
C ALA A 158 7.87 6.30 33.38
N MET A 159 8.93 5.88 32.65
CA MET A 159 9.98 6.75 32.14
C MET A 159 9.49 7.70 31.04
N ARG A 160 8.65 7.17 30.12
CA ARG A 160 8.10 7.94 29.00
C ARG A 160 6.73 8.54 29.31
N ARG A 161 6.17 8.28 30.50
CA ARG A 161 4.81 8.70 30.91
C ARG A 161 3.74 8.31 29.89
N ARG A 162 3.79 7.05 29.38
CA ARG A 162 2.88 6.53 28.36
C ARG A 162 2.13 5.31 28.89
N TYR A 163 0.89 5.18 28.45
CA TYR A 163 0.04 4.03 28.74
C TYR A 163 -0.25 3.27 27.45
N TYR A 164 -0.10 1.96 27.51
CA TYR A 164 -0.29 1.07 26.37
C TYR A 164 -1.38 0.04 26.69
N PRO A 165 -2.63 0.31 26.28
CA PRO A 165 -3.69 -0.67 26.42
C PRO A 165 -3.40 -1.90 25.56
N HIS A 166 -3.73 -3.07 26.08
CA HIS A 166 -3.63 -4.31 25.31
C HIS A 166 -4.76 -4.38 24.27
N GLU A 167 -4.51 -5.04 23.15
CA GLU A 167 -5.47 -5.11 22.05
C GLU A 167 -6.83 -5.73 22.46
N LEU A 168 -6.84 -6.74 23.32
CA LEU A 168 -8.10 -7.30 23.87
C LEU A 168 -8.95 -6.24 24.57
N LEU A 169 -8.31 -5.37 25.36
CA LEU A 169 -9.02 -4.27 26.01
C LEU A 169 -9.51 -3.26 24.97
N LEU A 170 -8.66 -2.89 24.01
CA LEU A 170 -9.06 -1.95 22.95
C LEU A 170 -10.22 -2.49 22.11
N ARG A 171 -10.19 -3.78 21.74
CA ARG A 171 -11.31 -4.44 21.04
C ARG A 171 -12.59 -4.34 21.85
N PHE A 172 -12.56 -4.76 23.10
CA PHE A 172 -13.69 -4.67 24.01
C PHE A 172 -14.25 -3.24 24.12
N LEU A 173 -13.37 -2.24 24.30
CA LEU A 173 -13.78 -0.83 24.42
C LEU A 173 -14.34 -0.28 23.10
N ARG A 174 -13.78 -0.68 21.95
CA ARG A 174 -14.27 -0.28 20.63
C ARG A 174 -15.65 -0.88 20.32
N GLU A 175 -15.93 -2.10 20.76
CA GLU A 175 -17.27 -2.70 20.69
C GLU A 175 -18.27 -1.92 21.56
N ARG A 176 -17.89 -1.57 22.79
CA ARG A 176 -18.73 -0.71 23.66
C ARG A 176 -18.93 0.68 23.07
N LEU A 177 -17.90 1.25 22.42
CA LEU A 177 -18.05 2.52 21.69
C LEU A 177 -19.05 2.41 20.55
N ALA A 178 -19.07 1.29 19.83
CA ALA A 178 -20.04 1.06 18.75
C ALA A 178 -21.49 1.00 19.26
N GLU A 179 -21.70 0.49 20.49
CA GLU A 179 -23.00 0.43 21.16
C GLU A 179 -23.44 1.75 21.81
N THR A 180 -22.53 2.73 21.91
CA THR A 180 -22.79 4.02 22.55
C THR A 180 -23.77 4.85 21.72
N GLU A 181 -24.56 5.69 22.39
CA GLU A 181 -25.49 6.62 21.74
C GLU A 181 -24.81 7.47 20.65
N GLY A 182 -25.51 7.66 19.52
CA GLY A 182 -24.99 8.33 18.33
C GLY A 182 -24.29 9.67 18.59
N PRO A 183 -24.90 10.61 19.36
CA PRO A 183 -24.30 11.92 19.63
C PRO A 183 -22.95 11.82 20.36
N LEU A 184 -22.86 11.01 21.41
CA LEU A 184 -21.63 10.83 22.19
C LEU A 184 -20.56 10.12 21.33
N ARG A 185 -20.94 9.08 20.59
CA ARG A 185 -20.04 8.37 19.68
C ARG A 185 -19.46 9.30 18.64
N ARG A 186 -20.28 10.12 17.98
CA ARG A 186 -19.80 11.11 17.01
C ARG A 186 -18.86 12.13 17.64
N GLU A 187 -19.14 12.60 18.84
CA GLU A 187 -18.29 13.55 19.55
C GLU A 187 -16.91 12.93 19.87
N ILE A 188 -16.89 11.65 20.31
CA ILE A 188 -15.64 10.92 20.57
C ILE A 188 -14.80 10.81 19.31
N TYR A 189 -15.38 10.38 18.20
CA TYR A 189 -14.68 10.29 16.92
C TYR A 189 -14.21 11.67 16.43
N ARG A 190 -15.03 12.72 16.55
CA ARG A 190 -14.65 14.08 16.15
C ARG A 190 -13.43 14.58 16.92
N ARG A 191 -13.38 14.41 18.22
CA ARG A 191 -12.21 14.81 19.03
C ARG A 191 -10.96 14.00 18.69
N ALA A 192 -11.09 12.71 18.48
CA ALA A 192 -10.00 11.87 18.03
C ALA A 192 -9.50 12.31 16.64
N GLY A 193 -10.41 12.61 15.71
CA GLY A 193 -10.09 13.15 14.39
C GLY A 193 -9.30 14.47 14.48
N GLN A 194 -9.72 15.38 15.34
CA GLN A 194 -9.00 16.64 15.59
C GLN A 194 -7.58 16.39 16.10
N TRP A 195 -7.43 15.46 17.07
CA TRP A 195 -6.11 15.11 17.58
C TRP A 195 -5.21 14.53 16.49
N TYR A 196 -5.70 13.57 15.69
CA TYR A 196 -4.95 12.98 14.60
C TYR A 196 -4.57 14.02 13.53
N ARG A 197 -5.49 14.91 13.17
CA ARG A 197 -5.24 16.01 12.21
C ARG A 197 -4.12 16.93 12.72
N ASP A 198 -4.22 17.36 13.96
CA ASP A 198 -3.27 18.31 14.58
C ASP A 198 -1.86 17.68 14.73
N ASN A 199 -1.77 16.35 14.73
CA ASN A 199 -0.51 15.59 14.71
C ASN A 199 -0.09 15.12 13.32
N GLY A 200 -0.75 15.57 12.25
CA GLY A 200 -0.38 15.26 10.86
C GLY A 200 -0.69 13.82 10.40
N ILE A 201 -1.53 13.09 11.14
CA ILE A 201 -1.89 11.69 10.86
C ILE A 201 -3.18 11.66 10.05
N THR A 202 -3.10 12.10 8.79
CA THR A 202 -4.25 12.38 7.92
C THR A 202 -5.22 11.22 7.77
N ARG A 203 -4.73 9.99 7.51
CA ARG A 203 -5.59 8.83 7.28
C ARG A 203 -6.52 8.56 8.48
N TRP A 204 -5.97 8.55 9.68
CA TRP A 204 -6.77 8.30 10.89
C TRP A 204 -7.67 9.48 11.26
N ALA A 205 -7.23 10.71 10.96
CA ALA A 205 -8.08 11.88 11.11
C ALA A 205 -9.34 11.76 10.25
N VAL A 206 -9.16 11.43 8.96
CA VAL A 206 -10.27 11.26 8.01
C VAL A 206 -11.17 10.10 8.41
N ASP A 207 -10.63 8.94 8.85
CA ASP A 207 -11.45 7.82 9.33
C ASP A 207 -12.33 8.23 10.54
N CYS A 208 -11.73 8.95 11.47
CA CYS A 208 -12.47 9.43 12.64
C CYS A 208 -13.55 10.44 12.26
N PHE A 209 -13.26 11.44 11.42
CA PHE A 209 -14.24 12.40 10.97
C PHE A 209 -15.35 11.75 10.13
N PHE A 210 -15.01 10.78 9.29
CA PHE A 210 -15.99 10.00 8.53
C PHE A 210 -16.97 9.26 9.46
N ARG A 211 -16.47 8.59 10.51
CA ARG A 211 -17.31 7.92 11.53
C ARG A 211 -18.08 8.91 12.40
N ALA A 212 -17.60 10.14 12.52
CA ALA A 212 -18.29 11.22 13.19
C ALA A 212 -19.36 11.91 12.32
N GLU A 213 -19.45 11.56 11.05
CA GLU A 213 -20.27 12.25 10.04
C GLU A 213 -19.93 13.75 9.95
N ASP A 214 -18.65 14.09 10.10
CA ASP A 214 -18.13 15.45 10.17
C ASP A 214 -17.39 15.82 8.87
N ASP A 215 -18.15 16.27 7.87
CA ASP A 215 -17.59 16.62 6.57
C ASP A 215 -16.65 17.83 6.65
N GLU A 216 -16.90 18.79 7.52
CA GLU A 216 -15.99 19.91 7.73
C GLU A 216 -14.67 19.45 8.32
N GLY A 217 -14.73 18.51 9.28
CA GLY A 217 -13.55 17.86 9.82
C GLY A 217 -12.71 17.20 8.72
N ILE A 218 -13.35 16.49 7.79
CA ILE A 218 -12.66 15.88 6.63
C ILE A 218 -12.00 16.97 5.77
N LEU A 219 -12.74 18.02 5.39
CA LEU A 219 -12.23 19.11 4.56
C LEU A 219 -11.09 19.88 5.25
N SER A 220 -11.07 19.94 6.58
CA SER A 220 -10.01 20.57 7.35
C SER A 220 -8.67 19.79 7.34
N CYS A 221 -8.69 18.55 6.86
CA CYS A 221 -7.49 17.72 6.70
C CYS A 221 -6.75 18.06 5.40
N ARG A 222 -5.45 17.79 5.39
CA ARG A 222 -4.60 18.02 4.21
C ARG A 222 -4.94 17.12 3.01
N LEU A 223 -5.64 16.00 3.22
CA LEU A 223 -6.11 15.01 2.23
C LEU A 223 -5.00 14.49 1.28
N VAL A 224 -3.78 14.36 1.77
CA VAL A 224 -2.61 13.88 1.03
C VAL A 224 -2.38 12.40 1.30
N GLY A 225 -1.96 11.64 0.29
CA GLY A 225 -1.59 10.22 0.43
C GLY A 225 -2.77 9.26 0.63
N LEU A 226 -3.99 9.69 0.28
CA LEU A 226 -5.21 8.89 0.51
C LEU A 226 -5.67 8.09 -0.73
N ILE A 227 -5.02 8.27 -1.87
CA ILE A 227 -5.36 7.54 -3.10
C ILE A 227 -5.25 6.03 -2.85
N GLY A 228 -6.31 5.29 -3.17
CA GLY A 228 -6.41 3.84 -2.95
C GLY A 228 -6.71 3.42 -1.51
N GLU A 229 -6.86 4.36 -0.55
CA GLU A 229 -7.27 4.04 0.81
C GLU A 229 -8.77 3.76 0.92
N CYS A 230 -9.12 2.95 1.94
CA CYS A 230 -10.50 2.66 2.30
C CYS A 230 -10.77 3.04 3.77
N PHE A 231 -11.99 3.47 4.04
CA PHE A 231 -12.51 3.84 5.35
C PHE A 231 -13.67 2.90 5.69
N GLY A 232 -13.35 1.79 6.36
CA GLY A 232 -14.25 0.65 6.42
C GLY A 232 -14.43 0.04 5.02
N GLU A 233 -15.69 -0.08 4.58
CA GLU A 233 -16.05 -0.56 3.23
C GLU A 233 -16.11 0.56 2.17
N THR A 234 -15.89 1.82 2.58
CA THR A 234 -16.00 2.99 1.71
C THR A 234 -14.65 3.36 1.13
N SER A 235 -14.49 3.32 -0.19
CA SER A 235 -13.28 3.79 -0.86
C SER A 235 -13.11 5.30 -0.72
N TYR A 236 -11.87 5.80 -0.84
CA TYR A 236 -11.61 7.24 -0.80
C TYR A 236 -12.38 8.00 -1.90
N THR A 237 -12.53 7.42 -3.08
CA THR A 237 -13.34 7.98 -4.17
C THR A 237 -14.83 8.12 -3.79
N ALA A 238 -15.39 7.06 -3.17
CA ALA A 238 -16.78 7.11 -2.70
C ALA A 238 -16.96 8.12 -1.56
N LEU A 239 -16.00 8.21 -0.64
CA LEU A 239 -15.99 9.24 0.42
C LEU A 239 -15.92 10.63 -0.18
N ALA A 240 -15.04 10.88 -1.17
CA ALA A 240 -14.91 12.15 -1.86
C ALA A 240 -16.25 12.61 -2.48
N ARG A 241 -16.90 11.70 -3.20
CA ARG A 241 -18.22 11.96 -3.79
C ARG A 241 -19.28 12.27 -2.72
N MET A 242 -19.28 11.55 -1.60
CA MET A 242 -20.21 11.79 -0.49
C MET A 242 -20.01 13.17 0.12
N VAL A 243 -18.77 13.55 0.44
CA VAL A 243 -18.45 14.85 1.04
C VAL A 243 -18.81 16.00 0.10
N LEU A 244 -18.43 15.93 -1.18
CA LEU A 244 -18.74 16.97 -2.17
C LEU A 244 -20.23 17.18 -2.37
N ARG A 245 -21.07 16.15 -2.17
CA ARG A 245 -22.54 16.26 -2.28
C ARG A 245 -23.23 16.71 -1.01
N ARG A 246 -22.74 16.27 0.15
CA ARG A 246 -23.42 16.43 1.44
C ARG A 246 -23.02 17.71 2.17
N CYS A 247 -21.75 18.11 2.04
CA CYS A 247 -21.22 19.25 2.76
C CYS A 247 -21.82 20.57 2.23
N PRO A 248 -22.30 21.48 3.09
CA PRO A 248 -22.83 22.78 2.67
C PRO A 248 -21.79 23.64 1.93
N GLU A 249 -22.20 24.41 0.92
CA GLU A 249 -21.29 25.22 0.10
C GLU A 249 -20.53 26.28 0.92
N GLU A 250 -21.17 26.86 1.93
CA GLU A 250 -20.52 27.83 2.83
C GLU A 250 -19.31 27.23 3.55
N VAL A 251 -19.41 25.93 3.91
CA VAL A 251 -18.29 25.20 4.50
C VAL A 251 -17.26 24.88 3.43
N GLN A 252 -17.70 24.42 2.26
CA GLN A 252 -16.81 24.08 1.15
C GLN A 252 -15.91 25.25 0.76
N ARG A 253 -16.46 26.48 0.67
CA ARG A 253 -15.69 27.71 0.31
C ARG A 253 -14.50 27.98 1.24
N ARG A 254 -14.50 27.48 2.46
CA ARG A 254 -13.40 27.65 3.42
C ARG A 254 -12.20 26.74 3.16
N TYR A 255 -12.39 25.69 2.31
CA TYR A 255 -11.38 24.65 2.10
C TYR A 255 -11.11 24.39 0.60
N PRO A 256 -10.66 25.40 -0.16
CA PRO A 256 -10.52 25.32 -1.62
C PRO A 256 -9.60 24.18 -2.06
N LEU A 257 -8.44 24.02 -1.41
CA LEU A 257 -7.48 22.95 -1.76
C LEU A 257 -8.07 21.55 -1.51
N SER A 258 -8.78 21.36 -0.40
CA SER A 258 -9.40 20.07 -0.07
C SER A 258 -10.47 19.68 -1.08
N LEU A 259 -11.25 20.67 -1.60
CA LEU A 259 -12.22 20.42 -2.68
C LEU A 259 -11.53 19.90 -3.94
N LEU A 260 -10.42 20.52 -4.34
CA LEU A 260 -9.65 20.10 -5.52
C LEU A 260 -9.05 18.70 -5.30
N ARG A 261 -8.58 18.39 -4.10
CA ARG A 261 -8.08 17.05 -3.77
C ARG A 261 -9.16 15.97 -3.79
N LEU A 262 -10.40 16.30 -3.38
CA LEU A 262 -11.53 15.39 -3.53
C LEU A 262 -11.91 15.19 -5.01
N CYS A 263 -11.83 16.23 -5.85
CA CYS A 263 -12.01 16.09 -7.29
C CYS A 263 -10.89 15.22 -7.92
N TYR A 264 -9.64 15.41 -7.48
CA TYR A 264 -8.52 14.56 -7.90
C TYR A 264 -8.78 13.08 -7.58
N ALA A 265 -9.36 12.78 -6.41
CA ALA A 265 -9.78 11.42 -6.06
C ALA A 265 -10.88 10.86 -6.98
N LEU A 266 -11.85 11.70 -7.40
CA LEU A 266 -12.88 11.30 -8.38
C LEU A 266 -12.26 10.93 -9.74
N TYR A 267 -11.29 11.73 -10.20
CA TYR A 267 -10.59 11.45 -11.45
C TYR A 267 -9.79 10.14 -11.36
N GLY A 268 -9.04 9.95 -10.27
CA GLY A 268 -8.29 8.71 -10.01
C GLY A 268 -9.18 7.47 -9.94
N GLY A 269 -10.39 7.59 -9.42
CA GLY A 269 -11.40 6.54 -9.40
C GLY A 269 -12.20 6.38 -10.70
N CYS A 270 -11.83 7.10 -11.76
CA CYS A 270 -12.50 7.11 -13.09
C CYS A 270 -13.95 7.53 -13.06
N GLU A 271 -14.37 8.30 -12.09
CA GLU A 271 -15.67 8.95 -12.06
C GLU A 271 -15.68 10.23 -12.91
N PHE A 272 -15.27 10.15 -14.20
CA PHE A 272 -15.03 11.30 -15.06
C PHE A 272 -16.23 12.23 -15.22
N ALA A 273 -17.44 11.68 -15.31
CA ALA A 273 -18.65 12.48 -15.42
C ALA A 273 -18.92 13.27 -14.12
N GLU A 274 -18.67 12.67 -12.96
CA GLU A 274 -18.78 13.36 -11.68
C GLU A 274 -17.66 14.38 -11.50
N PHE A 275 -16.41 14.01 -11.84
CA PHE A 275 -15.29 14.93 -11.87
C PHE A 275 -15.59 16.18 -12.67
N ALA A 276 -16.04 16.05 -13.93
CA ALA A 276 -16.37 17.20 -14.79
C ALA A 276 -17.47 18.10 -14.20
N ARG A 277 -18.52 17.49 -13.62
CA ARG A 277 -19.59 18.25 -12.94
C ARG A 277 -19.05 19.02 -11.74
N GLN A 278 -18.25 18.35 -10.91
CA GLN A 278 -17.69 18.99 -9.71
C GLN A 278 -16.67 20.07 -10.06
N MET A 279 -15.83 19.86 -11.07
CA MET A 279 -14.89 20.87 -11.55
C MET A 279 -15.59 22.15 -11.99
N THR A 280 -16.69 22.05 -12.77
CA THR A 280 -17.49 23.20 -13.17
C THR A 280 -18.06 23.93 -11.95
N ARG A 281 -18.68 23.20 -11.02
CA ARG A 281 -19.25 23.77 -9.79
C ARG A 281 -18.21 24.42 -8.89
N ILE A 282 -17.08 23.75 -8.69
CA ILE A 282 -16.01 24.24 -7.80
C ILE A 282 -15.36 25.50 -8.36
N ARG A 283 -15.23 25.64 -9.67
CA ARG A 283 -14.75 26.88 -10.27
C ARG A 283 -15.55 28.10 -9.83
N GLU A 284 -16.87 27.97 -9.76
CA GLU A 284 -17.76 29.04 -9.27
C GLU A 284 -17.55 29.30 -7.77
N LEU A 285 -17.35 28.23 -6.96
CA LEU A 285 -17.07 28.37 -5.54
C LEU A 285 -15.71 29.05 -5.27
N LEU A 286 -14.74 28.88 -6.16
CA LEU A 286 -13.39 29.45 -6.04
C LEU A 286 -13.28 30.89 -6.53
N ALA A 287 -14.32 31.47 -7.14
CA ALA A 287 -14.25 32.80 -7.75
C ALA A 287 -13.72 33.89 -6.79
N ASP A 288 -14.05 33.79 -5.51
CA ASP A 288 -13.64 34.73 -4.46
C ASP A 288 -12.45 34.26 -3.63
N SER A 289 -11.90 33.06 -3.90
CA SER A 289 -10.84 32.44 -3.09
C SER A 289 -9.41 32.91 -3.45
N GLY A 290 -9.27 33.74 -4.49
CA GLY A 290 -7.99 34.24 -4.98
C GLY A 290 -7.44 33.53 -6.19
N ALA A 291 -6.54 34.20 -6.92
CA ALA A 291 -6.02 33.73 -8.20
C ALA A 291 -5.25 32.38 -8.07
N HIS A 292 -4.56 32.18 -6.96
CA HIS A 292 -3.77 30.95 -6.73
C HIS A 292 -4.65 29.68 -6.82
N TYR A 293 -5.79 29.64 -6.12
CA TYR A 293 -6.68 28.45 -6.16
C TYR A 293 -7.35 28.25 -7.51
N LEU A 294 -7.55 29.31 -8.29
CA LEU A 294 -7.95 29.18 -9.68
C LEU A 294 -6.81 28.60 -10.54
N GLY A 295 -5.56 28.92 -10.24
CA GLY A 295 -4.39 28.29 -10.84
C GLY A 295 -4.31 26.79 -10.53
N GLU A 296 -4.53 26.40 -9.27
CA GLU A 296 -4.64 24.99 -8.86
C GLU A 296 -5.79 24.27 -9.57
N TRP A 297 -6.91 24.95 -9.75
CA TRP A 297 -8.05 24.43 -10.53
C TRP A 297 -7.66 24.17 -11.99
N GLU A 298 -6.94 25.10 -12.65
CA GLU A 298 -6.46 24.93 -14.03
C GLU A 298 -5.46 23.77 -14.14
N LEU A 299 -4.57 23.57 -13.13
CA LEU A 299 -3.68 22.41 -13.09
C LEU A 299 -4.47 21.09 -13.02
N LEU A 300 -5.53 21.05 -12.23
CA LEU A 300 -6.37 19.86 -12.11
C LEU A 300 -7.23 19.66 -13.38
N ASP A 301 -7.75 20.75 -13.97
CA ASP A 301 -8.54 20.70 -15.19
C ASP A 301 -7.74 20.16 -16.38
N ALA A 302 -6.41 20.32 -16.37
CA ALA A 302 -5.54 19.73 -17.37
C ALA A 302 -5.73 18.21 -17.52
N LEU A 303 -6.13 17.51 -16.46
CA LEU A 303 -6.42 16.07 -16.52
C LEU A 303 -7.60 15.74 -17.42
N ALA A 304 -8.55 16.66 -17.61
CA ALA A 304 -9.69 16.45 -18.52
C ALA A 304 -9.26 16.33 -19.99
N PHE A 305 -8.07 16.84 -20.33
CA PHE A 305 -7.50 16.77 -21.67
C PHE A 305 -6.65 15.51 -21.90
N PHE A 306 -6.30 14.78 -20.82
CA PHE A 306 -5.46 13.58 -20.95
C PHE A 306 -6.07 12.58 -21.96
N PRO A 307 -5.27 12.02 -22.90
CA PRO A 307 -3.82 12.17 -23.09
C PRO A 307 -3.41 13.25 -24.10
N ASP A 308 -4.28 14.21 -24.45
CA ASP A 308 -3.97 15.31 -25.35
C ASP A 308 -2.99 16.31 -24.69
N LEU A 309 -1.73 16.21 -25.07
CA LEU A 309 -0.65 17.04 -24.53
C LEU A 309 -0.82 18.52 -24.84
N ASP A 310 -1.45 18.89 -25.96
CA ASP A 310 -1.66 20.29 -26.33
C ASP A 310 -2.75 20.93 -25.46
N GLY A 311 -3.84 20.21 -25.21
CA GLY A 311 -4.87 20.62 -24.27
C GLY A 311 -4.35 20.77 -22.85
N MET A 312 -3.53 19.80 -22.39
CA MET A 312 -2.88 19.85 -21.08
C MET A 312 -1.94 21.06 -20.97
N ASP A 313 -1.08 21.31 -21.97
CA ASP A 313 -0.15 22.44 -21.98
C ASP A 313 -0.87 23.79 -21.95
N ALA A 314 -1.99 23.90 -22.68
CA ALA A 314 -2.81 25.10 -22.65
C ALA A 314 -3.39 25.38 -21.25
N ALA A 315 -3.83 24.33 -20.54
CA ALA A 315 -4.28 24.45 -19.16
C ALA A 315 -3.13 24.86 -18.22
N TYR A 316 -1.97 24.23 -18.33
CA TYR A 316 -0.78 24.62 -17.57
C TYR A 316 -0.33 26.06 -17.85
N ALA A 317 -0.44 26.53 -19.09
CA ALA A 317 -0.16 27.92 -19.42
C ALA A 317 -1.17 28.92 -18.81
N ARG A 318 -2.41 28.51 -18.57
CA ARG A 318 -3.40 29.32 -17.81
C ARG A 318 -3.05 29.30 -16.32
N ALA A 319 -2.72 28.13 -15.78
CA ALA A 319 -2.30 27.97 -14.39
C ALA A 319 -1.06 28.84 -14.06
N GLU A 320 -0.05 28.87 -14.94
CA GLU A 320 1.19 29.64 -14.82
C GLU A 320 0.92 31.15 -14.59
N LYS A 321 -0.18 31.69 -15.14
CA LYS A 321 -0.57 33.08 -14.98
C LYS A 321 -1.29 33.38 -13.65
N LEU A 322 -1.83 32.36 -13.01
CA LEU A 322 -2.70 32.48 -11.84
C LEU A 322 -2.01 32.05 -10.54
N LEU A 323 -1.10 31.06 -10.63
CA LEU A 323 -0.36 30.59 -9.47
C LEU A 323 0.58 31.70 -8.95
N THR A 324 0.58 31.91 -7.65
CA THR A 324 1.45 32.89 -6.97
C THR A 324 2.71 32.25 -6.37
N HIS A 325 2.70 30.93 -6.22
CA HIS A 325 3.80 30.08 -5.76
C HIS A 325 3.57 28.66 -6.33
N ASP A 326 4.47 27.73 -6.05
CA ASP A 326 4.37 26.35 -6.48
C ASP A 326 3.07 25.71 -6.01
N SER A 327 2.59 24.74 -6.76
CA SER A 327 1.35 24.03 -6.46
C SER A 327 1.37 23.38 -5.07
N GLU A 328 0.26 23.53 -4.35
CA GLU A 328 -0.03 22.79 -3.12
C GLU A 328 -0.90 21.55 -3.38
N LEU A 329 -1.52 21.49 -4.55
CA LEU A 329 -2.34 20.36 -4.98
C LEU A 329 -1.47 19.19 -5.44
N PHE A 330 -0.48 19.43 -6.29
CA PHE A 330 0.47 18.44 -6.79
C PHE A 330 1.82 18.64 -6.12
N ILE A 331 2.16 17.77 -5.19
CA ILE A 331 3.41 17.84 -4.43
C ILE A 331 4.34 16.68 -4.84
N PRO A 332 5.66 16.89 -4.89
CA PRO A 332 6.62 15.88 -5.36
C PRO A 332 6.54 14.54 -4.63
N GLU A 333 6.20 14.54 -3.34
CA GLU A 333 6.10 13.33 -2.53
C GLU A 333 4.90 12.45 -2.91
N GLU A 334 3.84 13.01 -3.50
CA GLU A 334 2.72 12.22 -4.02
C GLU A 334 3.10 11.57 -5.36
N PRO A 335 2.56 10.40 -5.66
CA PRO A 335 2.88 9.73 -6.93
C PRO A 335 2.32 10.49 -8.14
N PHE A 336 3.18 10.78 -9.10
CA PHE A 336 2.77 11.32 -10.39
C PHE A 336 1.78 10.36 -11.09
N PHE A 337 0.74 10.88 -11.68
CA PHE A 337 -0.32 10.15 -12.39
C PHE A 337 -0.78 8.88 -11.66
N PHE A 338 -1.24 9.04 -10.42
CA PHE A 338 -1.82 7.95 -9.60
C PHE A 338 -0.90 6.75 -9.43
N GLY A 339 0.42 6.97 -9.45
CA GLY A 339 1.40 5.93 -9.23
C GLY A 339 1.63 5.01 -10.43
N CYS A 340 1.27 5.42 -11.63
CA CYS A 340 1.67 4.69 -12.83
C CYS A 340 3.19 4.70 -12.98
N THR A 341 3.78 3.52 -13.12
CA THR A 341 5.23 3.34 -13.23
C THR A 341 5.71 3.23 -14.68
N SER A 342 4.82 3.46 -15.65
CA SER A 342 5.15 3.48 -17.07
C SER A 342 4.55 4.70 -17.75
N MET A 343 5.40 5.57 -18.24
CA MET A 343 5.00 6.77 -18.98
C MET A 343 4.57 6.44 -20.41
N TRP A 344 5.17 5.41 -20.98
CA TRP A 344 4.80 4.93 -22.31
C TRP A 344 3.36 4.38 -22.34
N TYR A 345 2.95 3.61 -21.33
CA TYR A 345 1.56 3.17 -21.19
C TYR A 345 0.58 4.33 -21.03
N LEU A 346 1.01 5.44 -20.45
CA LEU A 346 0.16 6.62 -20.28
C LEU A 346 0.00 7.43 -21.57
N PHE A 347 1.11 7.76 -22.23
CA PHE A 347 1.13 8.82 -23.24
C PHE A 347 1.29 8.32 -24.69
N TYR A 348 1.64 7.06 -24.92
CA TYR A 348 1.67 6.52 -26.28
C TYR A 348 0.25 6.20 -26.76
N ALA A 349 -0.48 7.25 -27.18
CA ALA A 349 -1.89 7.15 -27.58
C ALA A 349 -2.05 6.66 -29.02
N GLU A 350 -1.28 7.21 -29.96
CA GLU A 350 -1.44 6.99 -31.40
C GLU A 350 -0.21 6.31 -32.00
N PRO A 351 -0.40 5.21 -32.77
CA PRO A 351 0.69 4.57 -33.52
C PRO A 351 1.35 5.53 -34.51
N GLY A 352 2.66 5.42 -34.71
CA GLY A 352 3.43 6.27 -35.60
C GLY A 352 3.91 7.59 -34.96
N GLN A 353 3.52 7.85 -33.71
CA GLN A 353 3.84 9.11 -33.03
C GLN A 353 4.69 8.93 -31.78
N MET A 354 5.30 7.78 -31.57
CA MET A 354 5.99 7.47 -30.31
C MET A 354 7.10 8.48 -29.97
N MET A 355 7.98 8.81 -30.91
CA MET A 355 9.07 9.76 -30.65
C MET A 355 8.59 11.22 -30.70
N THR A 356 7.64 11.54 -31.55
CA THR A 356 7.00 12.88 -31.56
C THR A 356 6.32 13.17 -30.24
N THR A 357 5.64 12.17 -29.68
CA THR A 357 5.05 12.25 -28.33
C THR A 357 6.11 12.47 -27.26
N ALA A 358 7.29 11.81 -27.36
CA ALA A 358 8.39 12.03 -26.43
C ALA A 358 8.86 13.50 -26.45
N ASP A 359 9.04 14.08 -27.64
CA ASP A 359 9.48 15.47 -27.79
C ASP A 359 8.44 16.48 -27.28
N ARG A 360 7.15 16.19 -27.53
CA ARG A 360 6.07 17.03 -27.02
C ARG A 360 5.93 16.92 -25.51
N LEU A 361 6.01 15.71 -24.98
CA LEU A 361 5.95 15.44 -23.54
C LEU A 361 7.04 16.20 -22.78
N ALA A 362 8.28 16.21 -23.31
CA ALA A 362 9.38 16.98 -22.75
C ALA A 362 9.05 18.47 -22.59
N GLN A 363 8.42 19.07 -23.61
CA GLN A 363 8.03 20.48 -23.57
C GLN A 363 6.94 20.75 -22.53
N VAL A 364 5.93 19.88 -22.48
CA VAL A 364 4.78 20.01 -21.60
C VAL A 364 5.20 19.81 -20.13
N LEU A 365 5.98 18.75 -19.85
CA LEU A 365 6.45 18.45 -18.51
C LEU A 365 7.41 19.50 -17.98
N LYS A 366 8.22 20.13 -18.84
CA LYS A 366 9.07 21.25 -18.40
C LYS A 366 8.30 22.43 -17.81
N ARG A 367 7.10 22.73 -18.34
CA ARG A 367 6.23 23.74 -17.75
C ARG A 367 5.58 23.21 -16.46
N TYR A 368 5.03 22.03 -16.50
CA TYR A 368 4.40 21.39 -15.37
C TYR A 368 5.32 21.30 -14.15
N ASP A 369 6.56 20.84 -14.34
CA ASP A 369 7.53 20.70 -13.25
C ASP A 369 7.91 22.02 -12.59
N ARG A 370 7.96 23.12 -13.36
CA ARG A 370 8.17 24.45 -12.78
C ARG A 370 7.02 24.88 -11.87
N LEU A 371 5.79 24.46 -12.19
CA LEU A 371 4.60 24.81 -11.44
C LEU A 371 4.39 23.92 -10.22
N THR A 372 4.96 22.72 -10.22
CA THR A 372 4.72 21.68 -9.21
C THR A 372 6.01 21.23 -8.50
N ASN A 373 7.06 22.04 -8.58
CA ASN A 373 8.35 21.76 -7.95
C ASN A 373 8.92 20.37 -8.28
N GLY A 374 8.82 19.95 -9.55
CA GLY A 374 9.39 18.70 -10.03
C GLY A 374 8.54 17.45 -9.81
N HIS A 375 7.21 17.59 -9.64
CA HIS A 375 6.31 16.45 -9.43
C HIS A 375 6.37 15.39 -10.52
N ALA A 376 6.74 15.74 -11.78
CA ALA A 376 6.92 14.81 -12.91
C ALA A 376 8.38 14.57 -13.29
N ALA A 377 9.36 14.99 -12.46
CA ALA A 377 10.77 14.84 -12.77
C ALA A 377 11.15 13.40 -13.11
N GLY A 378 11.89 13.20 -14.20
CA GLY A 378 12.29 11.87 -14.71
C GLY A 378 11.24 11.18 -15.58
N ALA A 379 10.03 11.73 -15.70
CA ALA A 379 8.94 11.11 -16.47
C ALA A 379 9.20 11.15 -18.00
N GLU A 380 9.81 12.21 -18.50
CA GLU A 380 10.19 12.31 -19.92
C GLU A 380 11.27 11.30 -20.29
N GLU A 381 12.33 11.24 -19.52
CA GLU A 381 13.42 10.28 -19.69
C GLU A 381 12.91 8.84 -19.61
N LEU A 382 12.01 8.58 -18.66
CA LEU A 382 11.37 7.27 -18.55
C LEU A 382 10.59 6.91 -19.81
N TYR A 383 9.78 7.83 -20.34
CA TYR A 383 9.05 7.60 -21.59
C TYR A 383 10.00 7.28 -22.75
N ARG A 384 11.08 8.07 -22.94
CA ARG A 384 12.09 7.83 -24.00
C ARG A 384 12.78 6.48 -23.82
N GLY A 385 13.16 6.16 -22.60
CA GLY A 385 13.78 4.87 -22.28
C GLY A 385 12.87 3.70 -22.61
N GLU A 386 11.59 3.78 -22.26
CA GLU A 386 10.59 2.77 -22.59
C GLU A 386 10.40 2.66 -24.12
N ALA A 387 10.35 3.79 -24.83
CA ALA A 387 10.28 3.82 -26.29
C ALA A 387 11.48 3.10 -26.94
N TYR A 388 12.70 3.34 -26.46
CA TYR A 388 13.89 2.63 -26.94
C TYR A 388 13.86 1.14 -26.60
N SER A 389 13.40 0.78 -25.40
CA SER A 389 13.27 -0.62 -24.99
C SER A 389 12.34 -1.42 -25.91
N VAL A 390 11.18 -0.86 -26.28
CA VAL A 390 10.22 -1.54 -27.16
C VAL A 390 10.73 -1.65 -28.60
N GLN A 391 11.68 -0.80 -29.00
CA GLN A 391 12.38 -0.88 -30.28
C GLN A 391 13.58 -1.84 -30.25
N GLY A 392 13.96 -2.40 -29.11
CA GLY A 392 15.13 -3.25 -28.94
C GLY A 392 16.47 -2.49 -28.79
N ARG A 393 16.42 -1.18 -28.56
CA ARG A 393 17.57 -0.28 -28.35
C ARG A 393 17.89 -0.23 -26.86
N PHE A 394 18.35 -1.35 -26.31
CA PHE A 394 18.46 -1.52 -24.85
C PHE A 394 19.54 -0.67 -24.20
N GLU A 395 20.63 -0.34 -24.90
CA GLU A 395 21.70 0.50 -24.34
C GLU A 395 21.23 1.94 -24.15
N GLU A 396 20.57 2.50 -25.18
CA GLU A 396 19.99 3.85 -25.09
C GLU A 396 18.85 3.88 -24.06
N SER A 397 18.08 2.80 -23.96
CA SER A 397 17.05 2.64 -22.97
C SER A 397 17.62 2.68 -21.54
N ASP A 398 18.72 1.95 -21.28
CA ASP A 398 19.37 1.95 -19.96
C ASP A 398 19.90 3.34 -19.59
N ILE A 399 20.48 4.08 -20.54
CA ILE A 399 20.94 5.46 -20.31
C ILE A 399 19.78 6.34 -19.85
N GLN A 400 18.63 6.25 -20.54
CA GLN A 400 17.45 7.03 -20.18
C GLN A 400 16.86 6.59 -18.83
N ALA A 401 16.86 5.29 -18.52
CA ALA A 401 16.41 4.77 -17.25
C ALA A 401 17.26 5.29 -16.08
N TYR A 402 18.60 5.35 -16.22
CA TYR A 402 19.47 5.93 -15.20
C TYR A 402 19.27 7.44 -15.04
N GLN A 403 19.03 8.17 -16.14
CA GLN A 403 18.71 9.60 -16.09
C GLN A 403 17.37 9.83 -15.39
N ALA A 404 16.35 9.05 -15.74
CA ALA A 404 15.05 9.09 -15.07
C ALA A 404 15.18 8.83 -13.56
N ALA A 405 15.94 7.80 -13.17
CA ALA A 405 16.23 7.47 -11.79
C ALA A 405 16.89 8.64 -11.05
N PHE A 406 17.92 9.24 -11.64
CA PHE A 406 18.65 10.36 -11.03
C PHE A 406 17.75 11.59 -10.80
N LEU A 407 17.00 12.01 -11.81
CA LEU A 407 16.14 13.19 -11.73
C LEU A 407 14.96 12.96 -10.75
N SER A 408 14.32 11.81 -10.85
CA SER A 408 13.17 11.48 -10.01
C SER A 408 13.54 11.33 -8.53
N GLU A 409 14.74 10.80 -8.24
CA GLU A 409 15.22 10.70 -6.85
C GLU A 409 15.46 12.07 -6.22
N GLN A 410 16.03 13.02 -6.96
CA GLN A 410 16.25 14.38 -6.47
C GLN A 410 14.93 15.11 -6.18
N ALA A 411 13.92 14.88 -7.01
CA ALA A 411 12.60 15.49 -6.87
C ALA A 411 11.62 14.68 -6.02
N HIS A 412 12.02 13.52 -5.47
CA HIS A 412 11.16 12.61 -4.73
C HIS A 412 9.98 12.01 -5.53
N ASN A 413 10.06 11.98 -6.87
CA ASN A 413 9.05 11.37 -7.72
C ASN A 413 9.18 9.83 -7.73
N ALA A 414 8.41 9.17 -6.87
CA ALA A 414 8.46 7.71 -6.75
C ALA A 414 7.96 6.98 -8.02
N SER A 415 7.01 7.55 -8.78
CA SER A 415 6.48 6.92 -10.00
C SER A 415 7.58 6.71 -11.05
N ALA A 416 8.35 7.74 -11.35
CA ALA A 416 9.46 7.64 -12.28
C ALA A 416 10.62 6.81 -11.71
N THR A 417 10.91 6.88 -10.41
CA THR A 417 11.94 6.06 -9.76
C THR A 417 11.63 4.57 -9.87
N TYR A 418 10.40 4.15 -9.57
CA TYR A 418 10.00 2.74 -9.67
C TYR A 418 9.84 2.32 -11.14
N GLY A 419 9.45 3.27 -12.02
CA GLY A 419 9.41 3.07 -13.45
C GLY A 419 10.81 2.81 -14.03
N ALA A 420 11.82 3.53 -13.57
CA ALA A 420 13.20 3.28 -13.97
C ALA A 420 13.69 1.88 -13.53
N ALA A 421 13.33 1.45 -12.31
CA ALA A 421 13.61 0.09 -11.85
C ALA A 421 12.94 -0.96 -12.73
N LEU A 422 11.65 -0.74 -13.08
CA LEU A 422 10.91 -1.59 -14.00
C LEU A 422 11.59 -1.69 -15.35
N LEU A 423 11.95 -0.56 -15.94
CA LEU A 423 12.57 -0.50 -17.27
C LEU A 423 13.93 -1.22 -17.31
N LEU A 424 14.79 -0.99 -16.30
CA LEU A 424 16.06 -1.71 -16.16
C LEU A 424 15.83 -3.22 -16.01
N GLY A 425 14.82 -3.62 -15.24
CA GLY A 425 14.42 -5.02 -15.10
C GLY A 425 13.94 -5.65 -16.41
N ILE A 426 13.11 -4.94 -17.18
CA ILE A 426 12.62 -5.37 -18.50
C ILE A 426 13.80 -5.56 -19.46
N ASN A 427 14.69 -4.57 -19.55
CA ASN A 427 15.86 -4.64 -20.43
C ASN A 427 16.80 -5.80 -20.04
N ALA A 428 16.97 -6.04 -18.73
CA ALA A 428 17.77 -7.17 -18.25
C ALA A 428 17.13 -8.52 -18.63
N ILE A 429 15.81 -8.66 -18.50
CA ILE A 429 15.07 -9.87 -18.94
C ILE A 429 15.27 -10.08 -20.45
N TYR A 430 15.10 -9.05 -21.25
CA TYR A 430 15.24 -9.15 -22.71
C TYR A 430 16.66 -9.54 -23.15
N ARG A 431 17.67 -9.17 -22.39
CA ARG A 431 19.08 -9.53 -22.62
C ARG A 431 19.54 -10.80 -21.90
N SER A 432 18.65 -11.46 -21.13
CA SER A 432 19.01 -12.57 -20.22
C SER A 432 20.12 -12.20 -19.22
N ASP A 433 20.17 -10.94 -18.80
CA ASP A 433 21.12 -10.43 -17.79
C ASP A 433 20.53 -10.57 -16.38
N MET A 434 20.77 -11.71 -15.75
CA MET A 434 20.27 -11.99 -14.40
C MET A 434 20.90 -11.10 -13.34
N ALA A 435 22.15 -10.70 -13.51
CA ALA A 435 22.83 -9.79 -12.58
C ALA A 435 22.23 -8.38 -12.67
N GLY A 436 21.93 -7.92 -13.88
CA GLY A 436 21.22 -6.67 -14.12
C GLY A 436 19.81 -6.67 -13.53
N LEU A 437 19.07 -7.78 -13.70
CA LEU A 437 17.74 -7.93 -13.09
C LEU A 437 17.79 -7.87 -11.56
N GLN A 438 18.73 -8.57 -10.93
CA GLN A 438 18.91 -8.49 -9.47
C GLN A 438 19.18 -7.06 -9.02
N LYS A 439 20.05 -6.34 -9.71
CA LYS A 439 20.33 -4.92 -9.39
C LYS A 439 19.09 -4.05 -9.51
N ALA A 440 18.25 -4.27 -10.52
CA ALA A 440 17.01 -3.52 -10.71
C ALA A 440 15.99 -3.81 -9.57
N VAL A 441 15.88 -5.06 -9.16
CA VAL A 441 15.02 -5.48 -8.02
C VAL A 441 15.56 -4.91 -6.71
N ASP A 442 16.86 -5.03 -6.44
CA ASP A 442 17.48 -4.46 -5.23
C ASP A 442 17.32 -2.93 -5.17
N TYR A 443 17.41 -2.27 -6.33
CA TYR A 443 17.18 -0.84 -6.43
C TYR A 443 15.74 -0.48 -6.07
N LEU A 444 14.74 -1.16 -6.66
CA LEU A 444 13.32 -1.00 -6.32
C LEU A 444 13.08 -1.16 -4.81
N GLU A 445 13.59 -2.25 -4.23
CA GLU A 445 13.43 -2.57 -2.81
C GLU A 445 14.04 -1.51 -1.88
N ASN A 446 15.24 -1.04 -2.24
CA ASN A 446 15.92 0.01 -1.48
C ASN A 446 15.13 1.32 -1.54
N LYS A 447 14.61 1.69 -2.71
CA LYS A 447 13.83 2.91 -2.89
C LYS A 447 12.45 2.83 -2.22
N ALA A 448 11.77 1.70 -2.31
CA ALA A 448 10.50 1.48 -1.61
C ALA A 448 10.64 1.67 -0.08
N ARG A 449 11.81 1.34 0.47
CA ARG A 449 12.13 1.60 1.88
C ARG A 449 12.46 3.05 2.19
N SER A 450 13.06 3.77 1.25
CA SER A 450 13.51 5.16 1.46
C SER A 450 12.38 6.19 1.36
N TYR A 451 11.37 5.94 0.54
CA TYR A 451 10.23 6.86 0.40
C TYR A 451 9.29 6.79 1.61
N ALA A 452 9.61 7.57 2.64
CA ALA A 452 8.86 7.57 3.92
C ALA A 452 7.38 7.92 3.75
N PHE A 453 7.05 8.85 2.85
CA PHE A 453 5.68 9.27 2.56
C PHE A 453 4.80 8.14 2.04
N LEU A 454 5.33 7.28 1.17
CA LEU A 454 4.59 6.17 0.56
C LEU A 454 4.56 4.91 1.41
N ARG A 455 5.43 4.85 2.42
CA ARG A 455 5.53 3.69 3.29
C ARG A 455 4.22 3.48 4.04
N GLY A 456 3.62 2.31 3.86
CA GLY A 456 2.35 1.96 4.50
C GLY A 456 1.09 2.44 3.76
N THR A 457 1.21 3.28 2.73
CA THR A 457 0.06 3.70 1.92
C THR A 457 -0.36 2.62 0.91
N ALA A 458 -1.65 2.60 0.56
CA ALA A 458 -2.16 1.70 -0.47
C ALA A 458 -1.47 1.93 -1.82
N ILE A 459 -1.27 3.20 -2.20
CA ILE A 459 -0.64 3.57 -3.47
C ILE A 459 0.82 3.12 -3.54
N GLY A 460 1.58 3.28 -2.45
CA GLY A 460 2.99 2.86 -2.41
C GLY A 460 3.15 1.36 -2.60
N ARG A 461 2.31 0.55 -1.94
CA ARG A 461 2.25 -0.90 -2.15
C ARG A 461 1.91 -1.25 -3.58
N TYR A 462 0.86 -0.62 -4.08
CA TYR A 462 0.38 -0.82 -5.42
C TYR A 462 1.49 -0.65 -6.47
N MET A 463 2.27 0.42 -6.37
CA MET A 463 3.37 0.71 -7.30
C MET A 463 4.43 -0.39 -7.30
N VAL A 464 4.90 -0.80 -6.11
CA VAL A 464 5.91 -1.86 -5.96
C VAL A 464 5.39 -3.19 -6.51
N GLU A 465 4.17 -3.57 -6.14
CA GLU A 465 3.56 -4.81 -6.60
C GLU A 465 3.28 -4.82 -8.11
N THR A 466 2.95 -3.65 -8.70
CA THR A 466 2.80 -3.53 -10.15
C THR A 466 4.12 -3.81 -10.87
N VAL A 467 5.23 -3.25 -10.40
CA VAL A 467 6.56 -3.51 -10.97
C VAL A 467 6.91 -5.00 -10.88
N ARG A 468 6.77 -5.58 -9.71
CA ARG A 468 7.03 -7.01 -9.50
C ARG A 468 6.16 -7.90 -10.38
N GLY A 469 4.85 -7.65 -10.38
CA GLY A 469 3.90 -8.43 -11.16
C GLY A 469 4.16 -8.35 -12.65
N TYR A 470 4.59 -7.19 -13.14
CA TYR A 470 4.93 -7.03 -14.55
C TYR A 470 6.18 -7.81 -14.95
N LEU A 471 7.24 -7.74 -14.13
CA LEU A 471 8.47 -8.51 -14.35
C LEU A 471 8.19 -10.02 -14.33
N LEU A 472 7.42 -10.51 -13.33
CA LEU A 472 6.97 -11.90 -13.25
C LEU A 472 6.14 -12.32 -14.48
N GLY A 473 5.25 -11.43 -14.94
CA GLY A 473 4.44 -11.67 -16.14
C GLY A 473 5.28 -11.86 -17.40
N LEU A 474 6.30 -11.03 -17.59
CA LEU A 474 7.24 -11.20 -18.72
C LEU A 474 8.00 -12.53 -18.68
N MET A 475 8.30 -13.00 -17.47
CA MET A 475 8.95 -14.29 -17.26
C MET A 475 8.01 -15.49 -17.34
N MET A 476 6.71 -15.28 -17.59
CA MET A 476 5.68 -16.31 -17.66
C MET A 476 5.50 -17.08 -16.33
N GLU A 477 5.71 -16.41 -15.18
CA GLU A 477 5.58 -16.98 -13.85
C GLU A 477 4.65 -16.18 -12.94
N THR A 478 3.40 -16.37 -13.14
CA THR A 478 2.39 -15.65 -12.35
C THR A 478 1.89 -16.43 -11.13
N GLY A 479 2.23 -17.71 -10.98
CA GLY A 479 1.85 -18.52 -9.81
C GLY A 479 2.36 -17.97 -8.47
N ARG A 480 3.30 -17.04 -8.52
CA ARG A 480 3.88 -16.29 -7.39
C ARG A 480 3.59 -14.79 -7.46
N SER A 481 2.74 -14.40 -8.39
CA SER A 481 2.44 -13.01 -8.58
C SER A 481 1.63 -12.46 -7.41
N ALA A 482 1.85 -11.18 -7.22
CA ALA A 482 1.32 -10.34 -6.18
C ALA A 482 -0.12 -10.65 -5.77
N LEU A 483 -0.41 -10.40 -4.51
CA LEU A 483 -1.73 -10.51 -3.86
C LEU A 483 -2.91 -9.98 -4.68
N TRP A 484 -2.67 -9.04 -5.60
CA TRP A 484 -3.66 -8.42 -6.46
C TRP A 484 -4.02 -9.25 -7.72
N THR A 485 -3.19 -10.19 -8.17
CA THR A 485 -3.53 -11.11 -9.27
C THR A 485 -4.43 -12.25 -8.82
N GLN A 486 -4.46 -12.56 -7.54
CA GLN A 486 -5.20 -13.70 -6.95
C GLN A 486 -6.59 -13.35 -6.39
N GLY A 487 -7.13 -12.17 -6.65
CA GLY A 487 -8.50 -11.82 -6.28
C GLY A 487 -8.66 -10.84 -5.11
N GLY A 488 -7.56 -10.38 -4.48
CA GLY A 488 -7.59 -9.30 -3.48
C GLY A 488 -7.58 -7.89 -4.08
N ALA A 489 -7.72 -7.79 -5.39
CA ALA A 489 -7.55 -6.56 -6.17
C ALA A 489 -8.80 -5.68 -6.26
N ASP A 490 -9.93 -6.11 -5.71
CA ASP A 490 -11.18 -5.34 -5.85
C ASP A 490 -11.13 -3.98 -5.14
N THR A 491 -10.26 -3.83 -4.13
CA THR A 491 -10.05 -2.55 -3.46
C THR A 491 -9.11 -1.59 -4.20
N LEU A 492 -8.28 -2.09 -5.12
CA LEU A 492 -7.38 -1.30 -5.97
C LEU A 492 -7.94 -1.14 -7.40
N ALA A 493 -9.07 -1.77 -7.70
CA ALA A 493 -9.76 -1.68 -8.99
C ALA A 493 -10.20 -0.25 -9.34
N ASP A 494 -10.31 0.62 -8.32
CA ASP A 494 -10.67 2.03 -8.49
C ASP A 494 -9.53 2.89 -9.09
N LEU A 495 -8.30 2.36 -9.21
CA LEU A 495 -7.16 3.07 -9.81
C LEU A 495 -7.02 2.71 -11.30
N THR A 496 -7.85 3.26 -12.14
CA THR A 496 -8.08 2.77 -13.52
C THR A 496 -6.96 3.10 -14.49
N PHE A 497 -6.22 4.21 -14.33
CA PHE A 497 -5.10 4.54 -15.23
C PHE A 497 -3.95 3.56 -15.15
N THR A 498 -3.68 3.06 -13.96
CA THR A 498 -2.65 2.06 -13.70
C THR A 498 -3.16 0.64 -13.99
N ASN A 499 -4.45 0.48 -14.16
CA ASN A 499 -5.13 -0.81 -14.32
C ASN A 499 -4.71 -1.54 -15.61
N PHE A 500 -4.21 -0.84 -16.66
CA PHE A 500 -3.76 -1.52 -17.88
C PHE A 500 -2.52 -2.37 -17.66
N MET A 501 -1.56 -1.95 -16.84
CA MET A 501 -0.42 -2.79 -16.47
C MET A 501 -0.88 -4.01 -15.65
N ILE A 502 -1.81 -3.81 -14.71
CA ILE A 502 -2.42 -4.90 -13.94
C ILE A 502 -3.20 -5.86 -14.84
N LYS A 503 -4.01 -5.32 -15.76
CA LYS A 503 -4.76 -6.15 -16.72
C LYS A 503 -3.81 -6.97 -17.59
N THR A 504 -2.69 -6.40 -17.99
CA THR A 504 -1.61 -7.12 -18.68
C THR A 504 -1.15 -8.33 -17.89
N CYS A 505 -0.79 -8.13 -16.62
CA CYS A 505 -0.35 -9.21 -15.74
C CYS A 505 -1.45 -10.25 -15.52
N ARG A 506 -2.71 -9.83 -15.33
CA ARG A 506 -3.85 -10.73 -15.15
C ARG A 506 -4.13 -11.56 -16.41
N ILE A 507 -4.00 -10.97 -17.60
CA ILE A 507 -4.13 -11.71 -18.87
C ILE A 507 -3.03 -12.76 -18.97
N THR A 508 -1.80 -12.42 -18.62
CA THR A 508 -0.67 -13.37 -18.61
C THR A 508 -0.93 -14.51 -17.61
N ASP A 509 -1.43 -14.21 -16.42
CA ASP A 509 -1.81 -15.20 -15.40
C ASP A 509 -2.90 -16.16 -15.92
N LEU A 510 -3.96 -15.63 -16.52
CA LEU A 510 -5.03 -16.45 -17.11
C LEU A 510 -4.52 -17.33 -18.25
N LEU A 511 -3.61 -16.82 -19.08
CA LEU A 511 -2.94 -17.59 -20.13
C LEU A 511 -2.15 -18.77 -19.56
N LEU A 512 -1.39 -18.55 -18.50
CA LEU A 512 -0.58 -19.58 -17.84
C LEU A 512 -1.45 -20.63 -17.15
N LYS A 513 -2.56 -20.21 -16.54
CA LYS A 513 -3.57 -21.11 -15.96
C LYS A 513 -4.42 -21.82 -17.00
N LYS A 514 -4.19 -21.55 -18.30
CA LYS A 514 -4.97 -22.07 -19.43
C LYS A 514 -6.46 -21.71 -19.39
N GLU A 515 -6.81 -20.63 -18.70
CA GLU A 515 -8.17 -20.10 -18.60
C GLU A 515 -8.50 -19.16 -19.78
N TYR A 516 -8.27 -19.65 -21.00
CA TYR A 516 -8.30 -18.87 -22.24
C TYR A 516 -9.63 -18.15 -22.48
N GLN A 517 -10.78 -18.76 -22.16
CA GLN A 517 -12.09 -18.13 -22.37
C GLN A 517 -12.29 -16.93 -21.42
N ARG A 518 -11.80 -17.03 -20.18
CA ARG A 518 -11.83 -15.91 -19.22
C ARG A 518 -10.90 -14.78 -19.67
N ALA A 519 -9.73 -15.12 -20.19
CA ALA A 519 -8.79 -14.13 -20.74
C ALA A 519 -9.43 -13.40 -21.93
N ILE A 520 -10.02 -14.11 -22.89
CA ILE A 520 -10.71 -13.53 -24.04
C ILE A 520 -11.82 -12.59 -23.57
N ALA A 521 -12.72 -13.06 -22.71
CA ALA A 521 -13.83 -12.23 -22.21
C ALA A 521 -13.33 -10.97 -21.48
N SER A 522 -12.28 -11.08 -20.66
CA SER A 522 -11.69 -9.95 -19.95
C SER A 522 -11.09 -8.91 -20.90
N VAL A 523 -10.38 -9.36 -21.94
CA VAL A 523 -9.77 -8.46 -22.93
C VAL A 523 -10.83 -7.78 -23.79
N GLU A 524 -11.79 -8.56 -24.32
CA GLU A 524 -12.88 -8.03 -25.15
C GLU A 524 -13.73 -7.01 -24.38
N ALA A 525 -14.05 -7.28 -23.11
CA ALA A 525 -14.71 -6.31 -22.23
C ALA A 525 -13.89 -5.04 -22.06
N SER A 526 -12.56 -5.16 -21.91
CA SER A 526 -11.68 -4.01 -21.81
C SER A 526 -11.63 -3.18 -23.09
N LEU A 527 -11.58 -3.82 -24.24
CA LEU A 527 -11.56 -3.15 -25.55
C LEU A 527 -12.92 -2.50 -25.90
N ALA A 528 -14.01 -2.91 -25.25
CA ALA A 528 -15.33 -2.28 -25.40
C ALA A 528 -15.50 -0.99 -24.58
N LEU A 529 -14.56 -0.69 -23.66
CA LEU A 529 -14.53 0.58 -22.93
C LEU A 529 -14.14 1.74 -23.86
N ASP A 530 -14.30 2.98 -23.37
CA ASP A 530 -13.89 4.18 -24.14
C ASP A 530 -12.42 4.06 -24.59
N THR A 531 -12.24 3.97 -25.91
CA THR A 531 -10.93 3.75 -26.55
C THR A 531 -9.93 4.87 -26.28
N ARG A 532 -10.37 6.06 -25.89
CA ARG A 532 -9.51 7.21 -25.57
C ARG A 532 -8.62 6.93 -24.36
N LEU A 533 -9.06 6.07 -23.44
CA LEU A 533 -8.30 5.69 -22.24
C LEU A 533 -7.36 4.51 -22.46
N ILE A 534 -7.44 3.84 -23.62
CA ILE A 534 -6.64 2.68 -23.94
C ILE A 534 -5.52 3.11 -24.89
N SER A 535 -4.31 3.30 -24.35
CA SER A 535 -3.14 3.67 -25.15
C SER A 535 -2.86 2.65 -26.26
N ALA A 536 -2.13 3.05 -27.30
CA ALA A 536 -1.66 2.14 -28.33
C ALA A 536 -0.79 1.01 -27.77
N ALA A 537 -0.03 1.30 -26.71
CA ALA A 537 0.72 0.31 -25.95
C ALA A 537 -0.18 -0.80 -25.39
N ALA A 538 -1.23 -0.41 -24.68
CA ALA A 538 -2.17 -1.35 -24.07
C ALA A 538 -2.96 -2.12 -25.13
N ARG A 539 -3.40 -1.46 -26.21
CA ARG A 539 -4.06 -2.13 -27.35
C ARG A 539 -3.17 -3.19 -27.98
N ASN A 540 -1.91 -2.88 -28.26
CA ASN A 540 -0.97 -3.82 -28.84
C ASN A 540 -0.80 -5.06 -27.96
N PHE A 541 -0.61 -4.87 -26.66
CA PHE A 541 -0.54 -5.96 -25.69
C PHE A 541 -1.80 -6.83 -25.69
N MET A 542 -2.97 -6.21 -25.62
CA MET A 542 -4.26 -6.91 -25.62
C MET A 542 -4.47 -7.73 -26.88
N TYR A 543 -4.09 -7.20 -28.06
CA TYR A 543 -4.19 -7.90 -29.33
C TYR A 543 -3.26 -9.12 -29.38
N CYS A 544 -2.01 -9.00 -28.89
CA CYS A 544 -1.12 -10.15 -28.72
C CYS A 544 -1.72 -11.20 -27.78
N GLY A 545 -2.27 -10.79 -26.64
CA GLY A 545 -2.91 -11.70 -25.70
C GLY A 545 -4.09 -12.47 -26.31
N LEU A 546 -4.97 -11.78 -27.06
CA LEU A 546 -6.06 -12.43 -27.81
C LEU A 546 -5.53 -13.39 -28.87
N ALA A 547 -4.49 -13.01 -29.62
CA ALA A 547 -3.88 -13.89 -30.60
C ALA A 547 -3.34 -15.18 -29.97
N LEU A 548 -2.69 -15.09 -28.80
CA LEU A 548 -2.22 -16.25 -28.04
C LEU A 548 -3.38 -17.13 -27.53
N CYS A 549 -4.43 -16.52 -26.98
CA CYS A 549 -5.60 -17.25 -26.49
C CYS A 549 -6.33 -18.00 -27.61
N TYR A 550 -6.55 -17.35 -28.76
CA TYR A 550 -7.19 -17.98 -29.91
C TYR A 550 -6.32 -19.06 -30.55
N LEU A 551 -4.99 -18.87 -30.55
CA LEU A 551 -4.04 -19.87 -31.00
C LEU A 551 -4.11 -21.12 -30.09
N ALA A 552 -4.07 -20.94 -28.79
CA ALA A 552 -4.15 -22.02 -27.79
C ALA A 552 -5.48 -22.78 -27.84
N THR A 553 -6.56 -22.16 -28.32
CA THR A 553 -7.88 -22.79 -28.50
C THR A 553 -8.11 -23.33 -29.92
N GLY A 554 -7.08 -23.36 -30.76
CA GLY A 554 -7.12 -23.89 -32.12
C GLY A 554 -7.87 -23.03 -33.15
N ARG A 555 -8.23 -21.80 -32.79
CA ARG A 555 -8.97 -20.85 -33.65
C ARG A 555 -8.01 -19.99 -34.49
N LEU A 556 -7.26 -20.64 -35.38
CA LEU A 556 -6.17 -20.02 -36.16
C LEU A 556 -6.57 -18.75 -36.92
N GLY A 557 -7.77 -18.72 -37.53
CA GLY A 557 -8.23 -17.55 -38.28
C GLY A 557 -8.39 -16.30 -37.37
N LYS A 558 -8.97 -16.46 -36.19
CA LYS A 558 -9.09 -15.39 -35.20
C LYS A 558 -7.73 -15.00 -34.61
N ALA A 559 -6.87 -15.98 -34.34
CA ALA A 559 -5.52 -15.72 -33.88
C ALA A 559 -4.74 -14.87 -34.90
N ALA A 560 -4.84 -15.20 -36.19
CA ALA A 560 -4.25 -14.44 -37.27
C ALA A 560 -4.82 -13.01 -37.38
N GLU A 561 -6.12 -12.84 -37.24
CA GLU A 561 -6.77 -11.53 -37.24
C GLU A 561 -6.19 -10.61 -36.14
N TRP A 562 -6.13 -11.09 -34.90
CA TRP A 562 -5.64 -10.30 -33.79
C TRP A 562 -4.13 -10.02 -33.88
N LEU A 563 -3.33 -10.99 -34.33
CA LEU A 563 -1.91 -10.77 -34.57
C LEU A 563 -1.68 -9.74 -35.68
N ASN A 564 -2.48 -9.76 -36.74
CA ASN A 564 -2.42 -8.77 -37.81
C ASN A 564 -2.69 -7.34 -37.29
N ARG A 565 -3.70 -7.17 -36.40
CA ARG A 565 -3.98 -5.89 -35.74
C ARG A 565 -2.81 -5.43 -34.85
N SER A 566 -2.19 -6.35 -34.11
CA SER A 566 -1.02 -6.05 -33.28
C SER A 566 0.17 -5.60 -34.12
N LEU A 567 0.52 -6.35 -35.18
CA LEU A 567 1.60 -6.02 -36.09
C LEU A 567 1.38 -4.66 -36.78
N THR A 568 0.14 -4.36 -37.18
CA THR A 568 -0.22 -3.06 -37.77
C THR A 568 0.09 -1.88 -36.86
N ILE A 569 -0.09 -2.02 -35.54
CA ILE A 569 0.29 -1.00 -34.55
C ILE A 569 1.83 -0.98 -34.41
N ALA A 570 2.43 -2.16 -34.25
CA ALA A 570 3.84 -2.27 -33.91
C ALA A 570 4.77 -1.74 -35.02
N GLU A 571 4.42 -1.93 -36.30
CA GLU A 571 5.22 -1.54 -37.46
C GLU A 571 5.48 -0.03 -37.54
N GLN A 572 4.51 0.78 -37.11
CA GLN A 572 4.58 2.23 -37.28
C GLN A 572 5.72 2.87 -36.48
N ASP A 573 6.06 2.29 -35.32
CA ASP A 573 7.10 2.77 -34.43
C ASP A 573 8.19 1.73 -34.13
N LYS A 574 8.20 0.59 -34.83
CA LYS A 574 9.08 -0.55 -34.57
C LYS A 574 8.96 -1.11 -33.15
N ASN A 575 7.76 -1.10 -32.62
CA ASN A 575 7.45 -1.60 -31.26
C ASN A 575 7.41 -3.14 -31.25
N TYR A 576 8.57 -3.80 -31.36
CA TYR A 576 8.67 -5.22 -31.61
C TYR A 576 9.10 -6.06 -30.43
N SER A 577 9.73 -5.49 -29.40
CA SER A 577 10.36 -6.27 -28.32
C SER A 577 9.38 -7.20 -27.62
N PHE A 578 8.16 -6.74 -27.37
CA PHE A 578 7.12 -7.55 -26.74
C PHE A 578 6.69 -8.76 -27.63
N ILE A 579 6.45 -8.51 -28.92
CA ILE A 579 6.09 -9.58 -29.88
C ILE A 579 7.25 -10.57 -30.02
N ALA A 580 8.49 -10.07 -30.02
CA ALA A 580 9.68 -10.88 -30.09
C ALA A 580 9.85 -11.82 -28.90
N CYS A 581 9.43 -11.45 -27.70
CA CYS A 581 9.37 -12.33 -26.53
C CYS A 581 8.52 -13.57 -26.79
N PHE A 582 7.39 -13.41 -27.47
CA PHE A 582 6.43 -14.48 -27.73
C PHE A 582 6.60 -15.10 -29.12
N ARG A 583 7.63 -14.76 -29.89
CA ARG A 583 7.83 -15.19 -31.29
C ARG A 583 7.72 -16.70 -31.51
N LYS A 584 8.17 -17.52 -30.53
CA LYS A 584 8.09 -18.97 -30.61
C LYS A 584 6.66 -19.50 -30.70
N TYR A 585 5.72 -18.81 -30.10
CA TYR A 585 4.29 -19.18 -30.14
C TYR A 585 3.63 -18.72 -31.45
N PHE A 586 4.13 -17.63 -32.05
CA PHE A 586 3.58 -17.06 -33.28
C PHE A 586 4.16 -17.66 -34.56
N GLN A 587 5.12 -18.60 -34.49
CA GLN A 587 5.80 -19.14 -35.68
C GLN A 587 4.83 -19.64 -36.77
N ALA A 588 3.80 -20.40 -36.39
CA ALA A 588 2.80 -20.89 -37.32
C ALA A 588 2.00 -19.76 -37.99
N LEU A 589 1.68 -18.70 -37.25
CA LEU A 589 0.95 -17.54 -37.76
C LEU A 589 1.85 -16.70 -38.68
N PHE A 590 3.13 -16.55 -38.37
CA PHE A 590 4.09 -15.84 -39.23
C PHE A 590 4.31 -16.49 -40.60
N LEU A 591 4.01 -17.77 -40.74
CA LEU A 591 4.06 -18.53 -42.01
C LEU A 591 2.77 -18.40 -42.82
N MET A 592 1.69 -17.89 -42.23
CA MET A 592 0.42 -17.73 -42.95
C MET A 592 0.55 -16.72 -44.08
N PRO A 593 0.14 -17.00 -45.31
CA PRO A 593 0.28 -16.09 -46.45
C PRO A 593 -0.31 -14.72 -46.21
N SER A 594 -1.45 -14.65 -45.53
CA SER A 594 -2.12 -13.37 -45.19
C SER A 594 -1.30 -12.45 -44.26
N ILE A 595 -0.50 -13.04 -43.36
CA ILE A 595 0.39 -12.31 -42.46
C ILE A 595 1.75 -12.06 -43.09
N ALA A 596 2.36 -13.11 -43.68
CA ALA A 596 3.69 -13.03 -44.29
C ALA A 596 3.76 -12.02 -45.44
N ALA A 597 2.72 -11.95 -46.28
CA ALA A 597 2.65 -11.01 -47.39
C ALA A 597 2.50 -9.54 -46.92
N ARG A 598 1.82 -9.31 -45.82
CA ARG A 598 1.55 -7.97 -45.31
C ARG A 598 2.66 -7.44 -44.40
N HIS A 599 3.21 -8.30 -43.53
CA HIS A 599 4.10 -7.92 -42.41
C HIS A 599 5.52 -8.56 -42.56
N GLY A 600 5.93 -8.96 -43.75
CA GLY A 600 7.16 -9.70 -43.97
C GLY A 600 8.44 -8.99 -43.47
N GLU A 601 8.50 -7.67 -43.55
CA GLU A 601 9.63 -6.87 -43.05
C GLU A 601 9.65 -6.87 -41.51
N ALA A 602 8.52 -6.54 -40.89
CA ALA A 602 8.37 -6.57 -39.41
C ALA A 602 8.71 -7.95 -38.84
N ILE A 603 8.24 -9.04 -39.48
CA ILE A 603 8.55 -10.40 -39.05
C ILE A 603 10.06 -10.67 -39.11
N ARG A 604 10.77 -10.15 -40.13
CA ARG A 604 12.25 -10.28 -40.21
C ARG A 604 12.91 -9.51 -39.08
N GLU A 605 12.51 -8.27 -38.83
CA GLU A 605 13.03 -7.47 -37.73
C GLU A 605 12.73 -8.12 -36.35
N ILE A 606 11.51 -8.58 -36.11
CA ILE A 606 11.13 -9.31 -34.89
C ILE A 606 12.00 -10.56 -34.69
N LYS A 607 12.27 -11.32 -35.75
CA LYS A 607 13.14 -12.50 -35.68
C LYS A 607 14.62 -12.15 -35.46
N ALA A 608 15.05 -11.00 -35.94
CA ALA A 608 16.43 -10.51 -35.80
C ALA A 608 16.69 -9.90 -34.42
N LEU A 609 15.64 -9.45 -33.70
CA LEU A 609 15.77 -8.97 -32.32
C LEU A 609 16.32 -10.10 -31.44
N ALA A 610 17.54 -9.86 -30.92
CA ALA A 610 18.25 -10.78 -30.05
C ALA A 610 17.66 -10.76 -28.62
N ILE A 611 16.38 -11.08 -28.50
CA ILE A 611 15.76 -11.30 -27.20
C ILE A 611 16.06 -12.74 -26.82
N HIS A 612 17.08 -12.91 -26.00
CA HIS A 612 17.56 -14.20 -25.52
C HIS A 612 16.89 -14.54 -24.19
N TYR A 613 15.68 -15.02 -24.28
CA TYR A 613 14.95 -15.47 -23.11
C TYR A 613 14.82 -16.98 -23.14
N THR A 614 15.41 -17.70 -22.20
CA THR A 614 15.37 -19.15 -22.11
C THR A 614 14.77 -19.61 -20.77
N ARG A 615 14.04 -20.72 -20.79
CA ARG A 615 13.42 -21.31 -19.60
C ARG A 615 14.45 -21.76 -18.53
N ALA A 616 15.71 -21.96 -18.91
CA ALA A 616 16.79 -22.29 -18.00
C ALA A 616 17.20 -21.09 -17.10
N ASP A 617 16.99 -19.89 -17.60
CA ASP A 617 17.27 -18.66 -16.84
C ASP A 617 16.10 -18.31 -15.90
N GLU A 618 14.91 -18.79 -16.21
CA GLU A 618 13.70 -18.63 -15.41
C GLU A 618 13.92 -19.11 -13.97
N SER A 619 14.40 -20.33 -13.74
CA SER A 619 14.57 -20.90 -12.41
C SER A 619 15.52 -20.11 -11.49
N ARG A 620 16.48 -19.38 -12.07
CA ARG A 620 17.38 -18.49 -11.31
C ARG A 620 16.74 -17.16 -10.97
N ILE A 621 15.93 -16.62 -11.87
CA ILE A 621 15.16 -15.39 -11.65
C ILE A 621 14.15 -15.60 -10.52
N PHE A 622 13.55 -16.80 -10.48
CA PHE A 622 12.57 -17.15 -9.45
C PHE A 622 13.15 -17.23 -8.05
N ALA A 623 14.37 -17.75 -7.92
CA ALA A 623 15.07 -17.73 -6.65
C ALA A 623 15.31 -16.30 -6.12
N MET A 624 15.33 -15.30 -6.99
CA MET A 624 15.48 -13.89 -6.65
C MET A 624 14.16 -13.21 -6.25
N LEU A 625 13.07 -13.61 -6.88
CA LEU A 625 11.72 -13.07 -6.65
C LEU A 625 10.91 -13.94 -5.67
N ASP A 626 11.56 -15.03 -5.17
CA ASP A 626 10.97 -16.02 -4.30
C ASP A 626 10.78 -15.53 -2.88
N ASP A 627 9.68 -15.95 -2.33
CA ASP A 627 9.13 -15.85 -0.99
C ASP A 627 8.01 -14.82 -0.78
N VAL A 628 7.00 -14.80 -1.69
CA VAL A 628 5.68 -14.29 -1.32
C VAL A 628 4.80 -15.49 -0.96
N PRO A 629 4.69 -15.89 0.31
CA PRO A 629 3.80 -16.97 0.73
C PRO A 629 2.34 -16.54 0.53
N GLU A 630 1.50 -17.52 0.23
CA GLU A 630 0.04 -17.32 0.13
C GLU A 630 -0.55 -16.83 1.46
N LEU A 631 -1.28 -15.75 1.42
CA LEU A 631 -2.12 -15.32 2.53
C LEU A 631 -3.27 -16.31 2.71
N LYS A 632 -3.34 -16.94 3.88
CA LYS A 632 -4.47 -17.82 4.23
C LYS A 632 -5.74 -17.04 4.54
N GLU A 633 -5.61 -15.82 5.05
CA GLU A 633 -6.69 -14.90 5.40
C GLU A 633 -6.29 -13.45 5.11
N ALA A 634 -7.25 -12.59 4.83
CA ALA A 634 -7.00 -11.17 4.67
C ALA A 634 -6.49 -10.55 5.98
N LEU A 635 -5.44 -9.76 5.88
CA LEU A 635 -4.96 -8.96 7.00
C LEU A 635 -5.95 -7.83 7.29
N THR A 636 -6.20 -7.56 8.57
CA THR A 636 -6.87 -6.32 8.97
C THR A 636 -6.01 -5.11 8.60
N ASP A 637 -6.60 -3.95 8.47
CA ASP A 637 -5.87 -2.72 8.10
C ASP A 637 -4.70 -2.46 9.03
N ARG A 638 -4.89 -2.70 10.33
CA ARG A 638 -3.84 -2.49 11.34
C ARG A 638 -2.73 -3.55 11.27
N GLU A 639 -3.06 -4.81 11.06
CA GLU A 639 -2.09 -5.88 10.84
C GLU A 639 -1.26 -5.61 9.58
N ARG A 640 -1.91 -5.12 8.54
CA ARG A 640 -1.30 -4.78 7.26
C ARG A 640 -0.32 -3.63 7.40
N GLU A 641 -0.72 -2.55 8.05
CA GLU A 641 0.11 -1.37 8.28
C GLU A 641 1.37 -1.72 9.11
N VAL A 642 1.18 -2.45 10.20
CA VAL A 642 2.29 -2.91 11.05
C VAL A 642 3.21 -3.87 10.29
N ALA A 643 2.65 -4.80 9.53
CA ALA A 643 3.41 -5.75 8.73
C ALA A 643 4.26 -5.07 7.66
N GLN A 644 3.75 -4.01 7.04
CA GLN A 644 4.47 -3.23 6.02
C GLN A 644 5.63 -2.43 6.57
N LEU A 645 5.40 -1.72 7.67
CA LEU A 645 6.47 -0.99 8.35
C LEU A 645 7.57 -1.95 8.83
N ALA A 646 7.16 -3.14 9.28
CA ALA A 646 8.08 -4.20 9.65
C ALA A 646 8.85 -4.76 8.44
N ALA A 647 8.20 -4.95 7.31
CA ALA A 647 8.83 -5.35 6.06
C ALA A 647 9.77 -4.26 5.52
N GLY A 648 9.43 -2.99 5.72
CA GLY A 648 10.30 -1.85 5.44
C GLY A 648 11.57 -1.77 6.30
N GLY A 649 11.80 -2.75 7.18
CA GLY A 649 12.99 -2.85 8.02
C GLY A 649 12.92 -2.03 9.31
N MET A 650 11.81 -1.37 9.62
CA MET A 650 11.64 -0.61 10.86
C MET A 650 11.60 -1.53 12.07
N ARG A 651 12.29 -1.19 13.12
CA ARG A 651 12.21 -1.90 14.41
C ARG A 651 10.82 -1.74 15.03
N ASN A 652 10.43 -2.68 15.88
CA ASN A 652 9.12 -2.59 16.54
C ASN A 652 8.95 -1.30 17.34
N SER A 653 10.02 -0.76 17.91
CA SER A 653 10.01 0.54 18.59
C SER A 653 9.74 1.69 17.64
N GLU A 654 10.35 1.67 16.47
CA GLU A 654 10.15 2.70 15.43
C GLU A 654 8.73 2.62 14.83
N ILE A 655 8.23 1.40 14.60
CA ILE A 655 6.84 1.18 14.19
C ILE A 655 5.87 1.69 15.26
N ALA A 656 6.17 1.36 16.52
CA ALA A 656 5.37 1.82 17.66
C ALA A 656 5.33 3.36 17.76
N GLU A 657 6.44 4.02 17.52
CA GLU A 657 6.53 5.48 17.47
C GLU A 657 5.77 6.05 16.27
N THR A 658 5.95 5.46 15.08
CA THR A 658 5.31 5.92 13.85
C THR A 658 3.78 5.78 13.91
N LEU A 659 3.28 4.69 14.51
CA LEU A 659 1.86 4.38 14.56
C LEU A 659 1.18 4.77 15.87
N HIS A 660 1.92 5.40 16.79
CA HIS A 660 1.46 5.77 18.14
C HIS A 660 0.83 4.60 18.91
N ILE A 661 1.48 3.42 18.84
CA ILE A 661 1.05 2.20 19.52
C ILE A 661 2.15 1.65 20.43
N SER A 662 1.82 0.67 21.28
CA SER A 662 2.85 -0.01 22.06
C SER A 662 3.65 -0.98 21.19
N GLU A 663 4.93 -1.20 21.54
CA GLU A 663 5.71 -2.26 20.89
C GLU A 663 5.09 -3.65 21.06
N ASN A 664 4.34 -3.89 22.14
CA ASN A 664 3.61 -5.13 22.33
C ASN A 664 2.43 -5.24 21.38
N THR A 665 1.75 -4.14 21.12
CA THR A 665 0.68 -4.07 20.10
C THR A 665 1.26 -4.35 18.71
N VAL A 666 2.42 -3.79 18.38
CA VAL A 666 3.15 -4.11 17.13
C VAL A 666 3.44 -5.61 17.03
N LYS A 667 3.93 -6.22 18.11
CA LYS A 667 4.21 -7.66 18.14
C LYS A 667 2.94 -8.49 17.97
N HIS A 668 1.85 -8.08 18.60
CA HIS A 668 0.58 -8.78 18.48
C HIS A 668 0.07 -8.75 17.03
N HIS A 669 0.06 -7.57 16.41
CA HIS A 669 -0.30 -7.44 15.00
C HIS A 669 0.64 -8.24 14.08
N LEU A 670 1.94 -8.24 14.35
CA LEU A 670 2.90 -9.06 13.60
C LEU A 670 2.65 -10.55 13.78
N LYS A 671 2.31 -11.00 14.99
CA LYS A 671 1.99 -12.40 15.25
C LYS A 671 0.74 -12.83 14.46
N ASN A 672 -0.31 -12.03 14.50
CA ASN A 672 -1.52 -12.30 13.74
C ASN A 672 -1.27 -12.26 12.23
N ALA A 673 -0.52 -11.27 11.77
CA ALA A 673 -0.09 -11.19 10.39
C ALA A 673 0.73 -12.43 9.98
N PHE A 674 1.66 -12.88 10.82
CA PHE A 674 2.46 -14.08 10.56
C PHE A 674 1.59 -15.33 10.46
N GLN A 675 0.60 -15.49 11.34
CA GLN A 675 -0.34 -16.61 11.28
C GLN A 675 -1.18 -16.59 10.00
N LYS A 676 -1.75 -15.41 9.66
CA LYS A 676 -2.57 -15.22 8.45
C LYS A 676 -1.75 -15.38 7.17
N MET A 677 -0.50 -14.94 7.19
CA MET A 677 0.44 -15.04 6.09
C MET A 677 1.18 -16.39 6.04
N ASN A 678 0.94 -17.28 7.01
CA ASN A 678 1.60 -18.58 7.13
C ASN A 678 3.14 -18.49 7.17
N ILE A 679 3.69 -17.54 7.91
CA ILE A 679 5.12 -17.36 8.11
C ILE A 679 5.50 -17.49 9.57
N ASP A 680 6.75 -17.89 9.81
CA ASP A 680 7.28 -18.18 11.12
C ASP A 680 8.23 -17.10 11.66
N ARG A 681 8.71 -16.20 10.79
CA ARG A 681 9.76 -15.22 11.15
C ARG A 681 9.66 -13.93 10.32
N ARG A 682 10.16 -12.86 10.95
CA ARG A 682 10.15 -11.51 10.36
C ARG A 682 10.98 -11.39 9.07
N SER A 683 12.05 -12.19 8.91
CA SER A 683 12.80 -12.21 7.65
C SER A 683 11.93 -12.63 6.48
N ARG A 684 11.06 -13.63 6.69
CA ARG A 684 10.08 -14.02 5.68
C ARG A 684 9.01 -12.95 5.42
N LEU A 685 8.58 -12.22 6.46
CA LEU A 685 7.71 -11.07 6.28
C LEU A 685 8.38 -9.97 5.43
N ILE A 686 9.68 -9.74 5.69
CA ILE A 686 10.48 -8.81 4.89
C ILE A 686 10.58 -9.30 3.44
N GLU A 687 10.72 -10.59 3.25
CA GLU A 687 10.75 -11.25 1.93
C GLU A 687 9.38 -11.20 1.23
N MET A 688 8.26 -11.23 1.98
CA MET A 688 6.88 -11.29 1.48
C MET A 688 6.23 -9.95 1.15
N LEU A 689 6.56 -8.94 1.93
CA LEU A 689 5.97 -7.61 1.81
C LEU A 689 6.97 -6.57 1.26
N ARG A 690 8.14 -7.06 0.84
CA ARG A 690 9.16 -6.29 0.11
C ARG A 690 8.83 -6.16 -1.37
#